data_18030e10e4040d0a624112a31e9eff6f
#
_entry.id   18030e10e4040d0a624112a31e9eff6f
#
_cell.length_a   1.000
_cell.length_b   1.000
_cell.length_c   1.000
_cell.angle_alpha   90.00
_cell.angle_beta   90.00
_cell.angle_gamma   90.00
#
_symmetry.space_group_name_H-M   'P 1'
#
loop_
_entity.id
_entity.type
_entity.pdbx_description
1 polymer ?
#
loop_
_entity_poly.entity_id
_entity_poly.type
_entity_poly.pdbx_seq_one_letter_code
_entity_poly.pdbx_strand_id
1 'polypeptide(L)'
;LEVDREYTVKGVLMNKATGKVITVNGKEVTAESTFTAKAQKGTVDVTFKFDGSALEDTLIVVFETLYTEGKEVGVHAEIEDDAQTVYIPKIQTEAKDAVTEIDHTEALPKAKIVDTVSYSSLLPEKEYTVIGTLMNKETKEPILIDGKEITASTTFTAEKAEGSVEVVFEFDASAIAGTTVVAFESMEYKGVEVAVHADIEDENQTVYIPDVHTTAAATDTKDHVTGAKEEVTITDEVALTGLKVGNEYTVWGVLMDRNTGVEIQVNGERVTDEKTFTADAAEMTITLTYTLDAKTLAGTTTVVFETLYTEGKEVGRHHEIDDEGQTVYIPEIHTTAADQKNGINHTEANEKATIVDTVYYSHLLPGKEYTVHGKLMDKKTGESILIDGKEITASTTFTAENEEGSVDVIFTFDASILAPKTVVAFEYLEYEGIEIAVHEDIDDEDQTVYIPKIHTTAVGEDTQDHIEKAKNEAVIVDTVSYEGLEVGREYTVTGKLMDKETGEPILVNGEEVTAGETFTAETEDGSIDITFTFDSSALAGKSLVAFETLYTEEKEVAVHADIEDEGQTVRIPEIHTTATDKVTGDHDGVVAKETTVLDEVFYKNLIPGKEYTVSGKLMVKETGEPLTVDGKEVTAEKTFVAEEADGSIILEFTFDSSALAGKKIVAFEDITYEGISIGSHEDLTDEDQTISYPEIHTTAVNGTDGSKTMVLGTNVTLVDTVTYKGLTAGKTYVLKGTIMDKASGQSIGVTAETTFTAEAADGSTTVTFTFDTSVLQGKTLVVFETLYDTNGNQIVAHSDLNDEDQTVTVPVQPENPPVITGDDSTPMPYVAGLAAALLAIVAIIAALVAKRRKQA
;
A
#
# COMPACT_ATOMS: atom_id res chain seq x y z
N LEU A 1 21.97 -76.26 -5.16
CA LEU A 1 22.98 -76.47 -4.14
C LEU A 1 22.74 -77.81 -3.38
N GLU A 2 23.78 -78.32 -2.78
CA GLU A 2 23.64 -79.46 -1.82
C GLU A 2 23.25 -78.88 -0.43
N VAL A 3 22.24 -79.47 0.17
CA VAL A 3 21.76 -79.02 1.49
C VAL A 3 22.81 -79.31 2.57
N ASP A 4 22.93 -78.50 3.55
CA ASP A 4 23.91 -78.52 4.68
C ASP A 4 25.38 -78.42 4.26
N ARG A 5 25.66 -78.07 3.01
CA ARG A 5 27.01 -77.75 2.52
C ARG A 5 27.30 -76.29 2.61
N GLU A 6 28.56 -75.93 2.92
CA GLU A 6 29.03 -74.54 2.96
C GLU A 6 29.43 -74.06 1.53
N TYR A 7 29.00 -72.87 1.25
CA TYR A 7 29.31 -72.16 0.02
C TYR A 7 29.78 -70.73 0.34
N THR A 8 30.67 -70.22 -0.49
CA THR A 8 31.09 -68.84 -0.45
C THR A 8 30.78 -68.16 -1.79
N VAL A 9 30.01 -67.16 -1.79
CA VAL A 9 29.87 -66.28 -2.98
C VAL A 9 30.91 -65.18 -2.85
N LYS A 10 31.69 -65.02 -3.88
CA LYS A 10 32.61 -63.88 -4.03
C LYS A 10 32.10 -62.97 -5.11
N GLY A 11 31.94 -61.75 -4.82
CA GLY A 11 31.53 -60.69 -5.74
C GLY A 11 32.69 -59.75 -6.07
N VAL A 12 32.73 -59.27 -7.27
CA VAL A 12 33.61 -58.22 -7.75
C VAL A 12 32.81 -57.21 -8.56
N LEU A 13 33.12 -55.94 -8.36
CA LEU A 13 32.46 -54.88 -9.13
C LEU A 13 33.26 -54.61 -10.41
N MET A 14 32.52 -54.57 -11.52
CA MET A 14 33.07 -54.31 -12.90
C MET A 14 32.51 -52.99 -13.41
N ASN A 15 33.33 -52.20 -14.05
CA ASN A 15 32.87 -51.04 -14.79
C ASN A 15 32.26 -51.53 -16.11
N LYS A 16 30.94 -51.27 -16.34
CA LYS A 16 30.19 -51.78 -17.51
C LYS A 16 30.77 -51.29 -18.83
N ALA A 17 31.21 -50.05 -18.89
CA ALA A 17 31.71 -49.44 -20.12
C ALA A 17 33.11 -49.94 -20.54
N THR A 18 33.97 -50.21 -19.57
CA THR A 18 35.38 -50.56 -19.83
C THR A 18 35.66 -52.05 -19.71
N GLY A 19 34.75 -52.80 -19.05
CA GLY A 19 34.93 -54.23 -18.74
C GLY A 19 36.06 -54.51 -17.73
N LYS A 20 36.52 -53.48 -17.01
CA LYS A 20 37.60 -53.61 -16.01
C LYS A 20 37.06 -53.68 -14.61
N VAL A 21 37.78 -54.33 -13.72
CA VAL A 21 37.51 -54.33 -12.29
C VAL A 21 37.55 -52.92 -11.74
N ILE A 22 36.55 -52.54 -10.93
CA ILE A 22 36.53 -51.27 -10.22
C ILE A 22 37.52 -51.29 -9.11
N THR A 23 38.32 -50.26 -9.07
CA THR A 23 39.26 -49.99 -7.98
C THR A 23 38.93 -48.67 -7.28
N VAL A 24 38.88 -48.69 -5.97
CA VAL A 24 38.72 -47.49 -5.11
C VAL A 24 39.97 -47.39 -4.23
N ASN A 25 40.61 -46.20 -4.24
CA ASN A 25 41.88 -45.98 -3.54
C ASN A 25 42.93 -47.05 -3.85
N GLY A 26 43.00 -47.54 -5.11
CA GLY A 26 43.95 -48.50 -5.62
C GLY A 26 43.69 -49.95 -5.21
N LYS A 27 42.53 -50.20 -4.62
CA LYS A 27 42.12 -51.58 -4.26
C LYS A 27 40.88 -51.97 -5.03
N GLU A 28 40.86 -53.22 -5.52
CA GLU A 28 39.66 -53.78 -6.14
C GLU A 28 38.48 -53.83 -5.14
N VAL A 29 37.29 -53.51 -5.61
CA VAL A 29 36.07 -53.56 -4.80
C VAL A 29 35.49 -54.96 -4.90
N THR A 30 35.70 -55.75 -3.87
CA THR A 30 35.27 -57.13 -3.75
C THR A 30 34.49 -57.36 -2.46
N ALA A 31 33.62 -58.32 -2.45
CA ALA A 31 32.90 -58.76 -1.25
C ALA A 31 32.73 -60.29 -1.30
N GLU A 32 32.54 -60.88 -0.16
CA GLU A 32 32.24 -62.31 -0.04
C GLU A 32 31.20 -62.57 1.07
N SER A 33 30.42 -63.61 0.84
CA SER A 33 29.44 -64.07 1.79
C SER A 33 29.46 -65.57 1.85
N THR A 34 29.72 -66.15 3.05
CA THR A 34 29.74 -67.58 3.28
C THR A 34 28.47 -68.02 3.98
N PHE A 35 27.84 -69.03 3.48
CA PHE A 35 26.62 -69.55 4.01
C PHE A 35 26.53 -71.10 3.90
N THR A 36 25.71 -71.69 4.75
CA THR A 36 25.35 -73.13 4.65
C THR A 36 24.00 -73.20 3.94
N ALA A 37 23.90 -73.92 2.86
CA ALA A 37 22.70 -74.07 2.09
C ALA A 37 21.62 -74.85 2.89
N LYS A 38 20.49 -74.22 3.23
CA LYS A 38 19.37 -74.87 3.95
C LYS A 38 18.34 -75.47 2.99
N ALA A 39 18.46 -75.28 1.71
CA ALA A 39 17.63 -75.84 0.65
C ALA A 39 18.43 -75.84 -0.67
N GLN A 40 17.96 -76.59 -1.65
CA GLN A 40 18.60 -76.70 -2.98
C GLN A 40 18.55 -75.33 -3.77
N LYS A 41 17.64 -74.43 -3.36
CA LYS A 41 17.47 -73.14 -3.91
C LYS A 41 17.29 -72.16 -2.76
N GLY A 42 17.87 -70.95 -2.87
CA GLY A 42 17.79 -69.91 -1.89
C GLY A 42 18.48 -68.63 -2.38
N THR A 43 18.51 -67.63 -1.56
CA THR A 43 19.21 -66.35 -1.79
C THR A 43 20.19 -66.10 -0.67
N VAL A 44 21.29 -65.43 -1.00
CA VAL A 44 22.27 -64.95 -0.01
C VAL A 44 22.68 -63.55 -0.44
N ASP A 45 22.81 -62.68 0.50
CA ASP A 45 23.23 -61.28 0.27
C ASP A 45 24.75 -61.20 0.28
N VAL A 46 25.31 -60.56 -0.74
CA VAL A 46 26.71 -60.16 -0.82
C VAL A 46 26.78 -58.65 -0.72
N THR A 47 27.35 -58.16 0.36
CA THR A 47 27.35 -56.73 0.63
C THR A 47 28.69 -56.11 0.30
N PHE A 48 28.71 -55.20 -0.68
CA PHE A 48 29.88 -54.38 -1.00
C PHE A 48 29.84 -53.06 -0.25
N LYS A 49 30.97 -52.68 0.33
CA LYS A 49 31.16 -51.38 0.96
C LYS A 49 32.36 -50.70 0.33
N PHE A 50 32.16 -49.55 -0.23
CA PHE A 50 33.19 -48.79 -0.90
C PHE A 50 32.83 -47.29 -0.90
N ASP A 51 33.82 -46.45 -1.12
CA ASP A 51 33.61 -45.06 -1.38
C ASP A 51 33.15 -44.89 -2.83
N GLY A 52 31.91 -44.50 -3.03
CA GLY A 52 31.30 -44.31 -4.36
C GLY A 52 31.62 -42.98 -5.00
N SER A 53 32.13 -42.01 -4.26
CA SER A 53 32.37 -40.65 -4.79
C SER A 53 33.35 -40.60 -5.95
N ALA A 54 34.33 -41.51 -6.00
CA ALA A 54 35.27 -41.61 -7.11
C ALA A 54 34.71 -42.37 -8.33
N LEU A 55 33.49 -42.86 -8.26
CA LEU A 55 32.83 -43.66 -9.27
C LEU A 55 31.62 -42.96 -9.91
N GLU A 56 31.48 -41.70 -9.67
CA GLU A 56 30.45 -40.91 -10.33
C GLU A 56 30.45 -41.14 -11.83
N ASP A 57 29.27 -41.13 -12.45
CA ASP A 57 29.05 -41.40 -13.87
C ASP A 57 29.49 -42.81 -14.29
N THR A 58 29.33 -43.77 -13.42
CA THR A 58 29.77 -45.14 -13.68
C THR A 58 28.61 -46.11 -13.55
N LEU A 59 28.47 -46.98 -14.55
CA LEU A 59 27.65 -48.17 -14.47
C LEU A 59 28.48 -49.34 -13.95
N ILE A 60 28.04 -49.88 -12.86
CA ILE A 60 28.71 -51.01 -12.19
C ILE A 60 27.95 -52.30 -12.45
N VAL A 61 28.60 -53.31 -12.87
CA VAL A 61 27.98 -54.66 -12.95
C VAL A 61 28.63 -55.56 -11.91
N VAL A 62 27.81 -56.25 -11.17
CA VAL A 62 28.31 -57.17 -10.16
C VAL A 62 28.54 -58.51 -10.81
N PHE A 63 29.76 -59.01 -10.67
CA PHE A 63 30.11 -60.40 -11.09
C PHE A 63 30.26 -61.25 -9.83
N GLU A 64 29.55 -62.37 -9.78
CA GLU A 64 29.64 -63.30 -8.67
C GLU A 64 30.15 -64.62 -9.07
N THR A 65 31.00 -65.19 -8.22
CA THR A 65 31.49 -66.53 -8.34
C THR A 65 31.20 -67.30 -7.08
N LEU A 66 30.59 -68.46 -7.24
CA LEU A 66 30.23 -69.37 -6.15
C LEU A 66 31.31 -70.42 -5.98
N TYR A 67 31.76 -70.54 -4.80
CA TYR A 67 32.79 -71.52 -4.41
C TYR A 67 32.23 -72.52 -3.37
N THR A 68 32.76 -73.69 -3.36
CA THR A 68 32.65 -74.64 -2.26
C THR A 68 33.97 -75.42 -2.15
N GLU A 69 34.51 -75.55 -0.96
CA GLU A 69 35.81 -76.19 -0.70
C GLU A 69 36.92 -75.51 -1.49
N GLY A 70 36.83 -74.21 -1.73
CA GLY A 70 37.85 -73.43 -2.49
C GLY A 70 37.78 -73.64 -4.00
N LYS A 71 36.84 -74.44 -4.53
CA LYS A 71 36.64 -74.63 -5.97
C LYS A 71 35.46 -73.81 -6.46
N GLU A 72 35.65 -73.23 -7.62
CA GLU A 72 34.57 -72.58 -8.36
C GLU A 72 33.55 -73.59 -8.81
N VAL A 73 32.24 -73.35 -8.53
CA VAL A 73 31.15 -74.26 -8.90
C VAL A 73 30.04 -73.54 -9.62
N GLY A 74 30.11 -72.25 -9.77
CA GLY A 74 29.19 -71.42 -10.56
C GLY A 74 29.71 -70.02 -10.69
N VAL A 75 29.41 -69.37 -11.79
CA VAL A 75 29.75 -67.98 -12.06
C VAL A 75 28.59 -67.29 -12.72
N HIS A 76 28.34 -66.07 -12.29
CA HIS A 76 27.50 -65.11 -13.00
C HIS A 76 28.38 -63.89 -13.29
N ALA A 77 28.76 -63.74 -14.56
CA ALA A 77 29.72 -62.74 -15.01
C ALA A 77 29.32 -62.22 -16.39
N GLU A 78 28.13 -61.67 -16.46
CA GLU A 78 27.60 -61.11 -17.70
C GLU A 78 27.59 -59.57 -17.59
N ILE A 79 28.46 -58.91 -18.38
CA ILE A 79 28.65 -57.45 -18.31
C ILE A 79 27.40 -56.69 -18.76
N GLU A 80 26.52 -57.31 -19.52
CA GLU A 80 25.29 -56.70 -20.02
C GLU A 80 24.06 -57.06 -19.18
N ASP A 81 24.23 -57.72 -18.01
CA ASP A 81 23.12 -58.04 -17.16
C ASP A 81 22.56 -56.82 -16.44
N ASP A 82 21.41 -56.37 -16.93
CA ASP A 82 20.71 -55.21 -16.34
C ASP A 82 20.19 -55.47 -14.89
N ALA A 83 19.94 -56.75 -14.57
CA ALA A 83 19.49 -57.08 -13.21
C ALA A 83 20.61 -56.96 -12.16
N GLN A 84 21.86 -57.04 -12.60
CA GLN A 84 23.07 -56.87 -11.80
C GLN A 84 23.75 -55.50 -12.02
N THR A 85 23.17 -54.63 -12.82
CA THR A 85 23.73 -53.32 -13.06
C THR A 85 23.29 -52.33 -11.99
N VAL A 86 24.28 -51.73 -11.37
CA VAL A 86 24.10 -50.63 -10.45
C VAL A 86 24.56 -49.34 -11.09
N TYR A 87 23.73 -48.41 -11.11
CA TYR A 87 23.96 -47.08 -11.67
C TYR A 87 24.52 -46.15 -10.60
N ILE A 88 25.66 -45.52 -10.84
CA ILE A 88 26.19 -44.46 -9.97
C ILE A 88 26.04 -43.15 -10.75
N PRO A 89 24.99 -42.48 -10.48
CA PRO A 89 24.67 -41.24 -11.18
C PRO A 89 25.71 -40.16 -10.94
N LYS A 90 25.70 -39.21 -11.85
CA LYS A 90 26.34 -37.90 -11.69
C LYS A 90 25.36 -36.82 -12.04
N ILE A 91 25.42 -35.75 -11.35
CA ILE A 91 24.73 -34.52 -11.70
C ILE A 91 25.72 -33.37 -11.83
N GLN A 92 25.44 -32.49 -12.75
CA GLN A 92 26.09 -31.19 -12.94
C GLN A 92 25.00 -30.16 -13.18
N THR A 93 25.19 -28.96 -12.69
CA THR A 93 24.10 -28.02 -12.70
C THR A 93 24.55 -26.62 -13.18
N GLU A 94 23.59 -25.87 -13.66
CA GLU A 94 23.78 -24.49 -14.08
C GLU A 94 22.58 -23.66 -13.61
N ALA A 95 22.82 -22.79 -12.64
CA ALA A 95 21.80 -21.95 -12.05
C ALA A 95 21.76 -20.57 -12.73
N LYS A 96 20.57 -20.14 -13.11
CA LYS A 96 20.32 -18.84 -13.71
C LYS A 96 18.99 -18.28 -13.22
N ASP A 97 18.90 -16.97 -13.22
CA ASP A 97 17.60 -16.34 -13.03
C ASP A 97 16.66 -16.63 -14.21
N ALA A 98 15.40 -16.89 -13.92
CA ALA A 98 14.40 -17.26 -14.91
C ALA A 98 14.01 -16.14 -15.89
N VAL A 99 14.27 -14.88 -15.54
CA VAL A 99 13.89 -13.69 -16.32
C VAL A 99 15.10 -13.13 -17.06
N THR A 100 16.20 -12.95 -16.37
CA THR A 100 17.42 -12.39 -16.96
C THR A 100 18.16 -13.42 -17.81
N GLU A 101 18.04 -14.71 -17.50
CA GLU A 101 18.76 -15.85 -18.11
C GLU A 101 20.29 -15.79 -17.91
N ILE A 102 20.76 -14.99 -16.94
CA ILE A 102 22.15 -14.87 -16.53
C ILE A 102 22.31 -15.26 -15.05
N ASP A 103 23.53 -15.21 -14.57
CA ASP A 103 23.87 -15.47 -13.15
C ASP A 103 23.57 -14.33 -12.19
N HIS A 104 22.59 -13.50 -12.53
CA HIS A 104 22.12 -12.41 -11.69
C HIS A 104 20.61 -12.44 -11.60
N THR A 105 20.09 -12.35 -10.38
CA THR A 105 18.66 -12.21 -10.12
C THR A 105 18.36 -10.91 -9.38
N GLU A 106 17.26 -10.28 -9.73
CA GLU A 106 16.78 -9.09 -9.04
C GLU A 106 16.22 -9.47 -7.66
N ALA A 107 16.46 -8.63 -6.65
CA ALA A 107 15.97 -8.82 -5.28
C ALA A 107 14.44 -8.56 -5.17
N LEU A 108 13.64 -9.46 -5.72
CA LEU A 108 12.18 -9.36 -5.74
C LEU A 108 11.51 -10.35 -4.79
N PRO A 109 10.28 -10.03 -4.28
CA PRO A 109 9.52 -10.92 -3.40
C PRO A 109 9.16 -12.29 -4.01
N LYS A 110 9.33 -12.45 -5.32
CA LYS A 110 9.04 -13.70 -6.06
C LYS A 110 10.09 -13.97 -7.12
N ALA A 111 11.33 -13.93 -6.72
CA ALA A 111 12.42 -14.29 -7.59
C ALA A 111 12.40 -15.80 -7.92
N LYS A 112 12.87 -16.13 -9.09
CA LYS A 112 12.97 -17.51 -9.55
C LYS A 112 14.35 -17.79 -10.10
N ILE A 113 15.06 -18.71 -9.45
CA ILE A 113 16.27 -19.28 -9.99
C ILE A 113 15.90 -20.63 -10.59
N VAL A 114 16.24 -20.81 -11.85
CA VAL A 114 16.15 -22.10 -12.56
C VAL A 114 17.52 -22.74 -12.55
N ASP A 115 17.63 -23.83 -11.85
CA ASP A 115 18.82 -24.65 -11.90
C ASP A 115 18.60 -25.83 -12.86
N THR A 116 19.35 -25.85 -13.92
CA THR A 116 19.32 -26.92 -14.92
C THR A 116 20.26 -28.04 -14.51
N VAL A 117 19.69 -29.07 -13.95
CA VAL A 117 20.41 -30.26 -13.48
C VAL A 117 20.57 -31.26 -14.63
N SER A 118 21.75 -31.30 -15.18
CA SER A 118 22.16 -32.33 -16.16
C SER A 118 22.55 -33.60 -15.40
N TYR A 119 22.05 -34.71 -15.84
CA TYR A 119 22.31 -36.00 -15.19
C TYR A 119 22.85 -37.00 -16.19
N SER A 120 23.66 -37.91 -15.67
CA SER A 120 24.17 -39.08 -16.42
C SER A 120 24.09 -40.33 -15.56
N SER A 121 24.14 -41.46 -16.22
CA SER A 121 24.09 -42.80 -15.60
C SER A 121 22.87 -43.06 -14.72
N LEU A 122 21.70 -42.51 -15.09
CA LEU A 122 20.42 -42.86 -14.45
C LEU A 122 19.86 -44.17 -15.05
N LEU A 123 19.13 -44.90 -14.21
CA LEU A 123 18.34 -46.04 -14.68
C LEU A 123 17.09 -45.56 -15.40
N PRO A 124 16.93 -45.83 -16.71
CA PRO A 124 15.77 -45.34 -17.47
C PRO A 124 14.43 -45.86 -16.91
N GLU A 125 13.37 -45.14 -17.21
CA GLU A 125 11.99 -45.44 -16.77
C GLU A 125 11.79 -45.49 -15.25
N LYS A 126 12.72 -44.93 -14.49
CA LYS A 126 12.60 -44.78 -13.05
C LYS A 126 12.38 -43.31 -12.66
N GLU A 127 11.68 -43.19 -11.55
CA GLU A 127 11.40 -41.91 -10.96
C GLU A 127 12.54 -41.53 -10.03
N TYR A 128 13.03 -40.31 -10.20
CA TYR A 128 14.03 -39.65 -9.38
C TYR A 128 13.51 -38.34 -8.85
N THR A 129 14.00 -37.91 -7.73
CA THR A 129 13.71 -36.61 -7.17
C THR A 129 15.04 -35.87 -7.02
N VAL A 130 15.12 -34.69 -7.63
CA VAL A 130 16.19 -33.74 -7.36
C VAL A 130 15.70 -32.77 -6.31
N ILE A 131 16.51 -32.58 -5.28
CA ILE A 131 16.27 -31.62 -4.21
C ILE A 131 17.38 -30.60 -4.27
N GLY A 132 17.02 -29.36 -4.49
CA GLY A 132 17.93 -28.23 -4.48
C GLY A 132 17.84 -27.45 -3.18
N THR A 133 18.98 -26.91 -2.74
CA THR A 133 19.10 -26.02 -1.58
C THR A 133 19.96 -24.82 -1.96
N LEU A 134 19.48 -23.60 -1.69
CA LEU A 134 20.31 -22.42 -1.89
C LEU A 134 21.20 -22.17 -0.67
N MET A 135 22.49 -22.08 -0.94
CA MET A 135 23.55 -21.81 0.04
C MET A 135 24.04 -20.37 -0.07
N ASN A 136 24.35 -19.74 1.03
CA ASN A 136 25.05 -18.47 1.04
C ASN A 136 26.54 -18.73 0.76
N LYS A 137 27.09 -18.11 -0.30
CA LYS A 137 28.50 -18.31 -0.72
C LYS A 137 29.52 -17.89 0.36
N GLU A 138 29.21 -16.83 1.10
CA GLU A 138 30.12 -16.28 2.10
C GLU A 138 30.11 -17.10 3.40
N THR A 139 28.91 -17.36 3.95
CA THR A 139 28.78 -18.08 5.24
C THR A 139 28.90 -19.59 5.09
N LYS A 140 28.68 -20.12 3.88
CA LYS A 140 28.65 -21.55 3.53
C LYS A 140 27.54 -22.32 4.26
N GLU A 141 26.51 -21.59 4.70
CA GLU A 141 25.33 -22.14 5.38
C GLU A 141 24.11 -22.07 4.44
N PRO A 142 23.11 -22.92 4.61
CA PRO A 142 21.86 -22.76 3.89
C PRO A 142 21.21 -21.41 4.13
N ILE A 143 20.64 -20.83 3.09
CA ILE A 143 19.90 -19.57 3.23
C ILE A 143 18.57 -19.82 3.91
N LEU A 144 18.29 -19.00 4.91
CA LEU A 144 17.06 -19.06 5.67
C LEU A 144 16.20 -17.81 5.40
N ILE A 145 14.97 -18.00 4.94
CA ILE A 145 13.93 -16.96 4.93
C ILE A 145 12.85 -17.39 5.92
N ASP A 146 12.52 -16.51 6.88
CA ASP A 146 11.60 -16.80 7.98
C ASP A 146 11.97 -18.09 8.78
N GLY A 147 13.27 -18.35 8.92
CA GLY A 147 13.80 -19.51 9.62
C GLY A 147 13.66 -20.83 8.88
N LYS A 148 13.36 -20.80 7.57
CA LYS A 148 13.26 -21.97 6.68
C LYS A 148 14.28 -21.89 5.58
N GLU A 149 14.92 -23.01 5.30
CA GLU A 149 15.83 -23.13 4.18
C GLU A 149 15.08 -22.94 2.85
N ILE A 150 15.75 -22.30 1.90
CA ILE A 150 15.23 -22.20 0.54
C ILE A 150 15.59 -23.48 -0.19
N THR A 151 14.59 -24.32 -0.34
CA THR A 151 14.72 -25.59 -1.03
C THR A 151 13.69 -25.71 -2.16
N ALA A 152 14.05 -26.42 -3.19
CA ALA A 152 13.16 -26.77 -4.26
C ALA A 152 13.34 -28.26 -4.61
N SER A 153 12.35 -28.86 -5.21
CA SER A 153 12.51 -30.24 -5.66
C SER A 153 11.69 -30.50 -6.92
N THR A 154 12.24 -31.33 -7.77
CA THR A 154 11.57 -31.79 -8.97
C THR A 154 11.65 -33.30 -9.02
N THR A 155 10.48 -33.94 -9.15
CA THR A 155 10.41 -35.40 -9.40
C THR A 155 10.16 -35.65 -10.87
N PHE A 156 10.95 -36.52 -11.46
CA PHE A 156 10.87 -36.81 -12.88
C PHE A 156 11.12 -38.30 -13.14
N THR A 157 10.65 -38.76 -14.26
CA THR A 157 11.00 -40.09 -14.76
C THR A 157 12.11 -39.94 -15.80
N ALA A 158 13.24 -40.55 -15.53
CA ALA A 158 14.37 -40.53 -16.49
C ALA A 158 14.01 -41.32 -17.77
N GLU A 159 13.77 -40.64 -18.87
CA GLU A 159 13.49 -41.31 -20.14
C GLU A 159 14.74 -42.03 -20.72
N LYS A 160 15.90 -41.50 -20.42
CA LYS A 160 17.22 -42.00 -20.83
C LYS A 160 18.19 -41.93 -19.66
N ALA A 161 19.31 -42.62 -19.78
CA ALA A 161 20.36 -42.55 -18.78
C ALA A 161 21.02 -41.17 -18.67
N GLU A 162 20.92 -40.35 -19.70
CA GLU A 162 21.43 -38.97 -19.74
C GLU A 162 20.31 -38.02 -20.12
N GLY A 163 20.29 -36.84 -19.51
CA GLY A 163 19.32 -35.82 -19.78
C GLY A 163 19.49 -34.63 -18.84
N SER A 164 18.45 -33.83 -18.75
CA SER A 164 18.40 -32.72 -17.80
C SER A 164 17.00 -32.57 -17.24
N VAL A 165 16.93 -31.95 -16.09
CA VAL A 165 15.72 -31.56 -15.41
C VAL A 165 15.94 -30.22 -14.75
N GLU A 166 14.90 -29.41 -14.67
CA GLU A 166 14.96 -28.11 -14.02
C GLU A 166 14.47 -28.22 -12.57
N VAL A 167 15.22 -27.62 -11.67
CA VAL A 167 14.82 -27.35 -10.29
C VAL A 167 14.58 -25.85 -10.19
N VAL A 168 13.37 -25.45 -9.86
CA VAL A 168 12.98 -24.05 -9.80
C VAL A 168 12.82 -23.62 -8.34
N PHE A 169 13.70 -22.76 -7.91
CA PHE A 169 13.60 -22.09 -6.62
C PHE A 169 12.73 -20.83 -6.79
N GLU A 170 11.65 -20.75 -6.05
CA GLU A 170 10.82 -19.57 -5.97
C GLU A 170 10.85 -19.06 -4.52
N PHE A 171 11.36 -17.85 -4.32
CA PHE A 171 11.61 -17.32 -2.99
C PHE A 171 11.54 -15.80 -2.98
N ASP A 172 11.53 -15.24 -1.79
CA ASP A 172 11.61 -13.80 -1.57
C ASP A 172 13.09 -13.37 -1.57
N ALA A 173 13.60 -12.98 -2.73
CA ALA A 173 14.98 -12.52 -2.84
C ALA A 173 15.21 -11.16 -2.17
N SER A 174 14.16 -10.38 -1.90
CA SER A 174 14.30 -9.10 -1.20
C SER A 174 14.80 -9.30 0.24
N ALA A 175 14.51 -10.44 0.86
CA ALA A 175 15.00 -10.77 2.19
C ALA A 175 16.49 -11.08 2.25
N ILE A 176 17.13 -11.29 1.10
CA ILE A 176 18.55 -11.65 0.98
C ILE A 176 19.27 -10.80 -0.07
N ALA A 177 18.74 -9.60 -0.32
CA ALA A 177 19.40 -8.63 -1.18
C ALA A 177 20.88 -8.41 -0.76
N GLY A 178 21.74 -8.17 -1.70
CA GLY A 178 23.17 -7.99 -1.45
C GLY A 178 23.96 -9.31 -1.26
N THR A 179 23.33 -10.48 -1.37
CA THR A 179 24.00 -11.76 -1.16
C THR A 179 24.33 -12.49 -2.47
N THR A 180 25.26 -13.39 -2.38
CA THR A 180 25.58 -14.34 -3.46
C THR A 180 25.16 -15.73 -3.02
N VAL A 181 24.37 -16.38 -3.85
CA VAL A 181 23.83 -17.72 -3.56
C VAL A 181 24.49 -18.76 -4.45
N VAL A 182 24.60 -19.99 -3.96
CA VAL A 182 25.04 -21.13 -4.73
C VAL A 182 24.00 -22.23 -4.59
N ALA A 183 23.53 -22.75 -5.69
CA ALA A 183 22.60 -23.86 -5.68
C ALA A 183 23.34 -25.16 -5.40
N PHE A 184 22.88 -25.95 -4.45
CA PHE A 184 23.38 -27.29 -4.16
C PHE A 184 22.28 -28.28 -4.44
N GLU A 185 22.59 -29.33 -5.19
CA GLU A 185 21.60 -30.34 -5.58
C GLU A 185 21.98 -31.72 -5.08
N SER A 186 20.96 -32.40 -4.60
CA SER A 186 20.98 -33.81 -4.25
C SER A 186 19.90 -34.52 -5.03
N MET A 187 20.27 -35.65 -5.66
CA MET A 187 19.33 -36.49 -6.38
C MET A 187 19.03 -37.73 -5.57
N GLU A 188 17.77 -38.00 -5.39
CA GLU A 188 17.30 -39.19 -4.69
C GLU A 188 16.61 -40.20 -5.60
N TYR A 189 16.80 -41.44 -5.31
CA TYR A 189 16.06 -42.58 -5.84
C TYR A 189 15.43 -43.38 -4.69
N LYS A 190 14.11 -43.45 -4.67
CA LYS A 190 13.37 -44.10 -3.59
C LYS A 190 13.71 -43.57 -2.19
N GLY A 191 13.98 -42.28 -2.05
CA GLY A 191 14.33 -41.65 -0.78
C GLY A 191 15.76 -41.90 -0.33
N VAL A 192 16.64 -42.33 -1.22
CA VAL A 192 18.08 -42.48 -0.96
C VAL A 192 18.83 -41.57 -1.92
N GLU A 193 19.72 -40.73 -1.37
CA GLU A 193 20.62 -39.92 -2.17
C GLU A 193 21.51 -40.78 -3.06
N VAL A 194 21.51 -40.50 -4.35
CA VAL A 194 22.26 -41.25 -5.33
C VAL A 194 23.28 -40.41 -6.12
N ALA A 195 23.12 -39.08 -6.08
CA ALA A 195 24.12 -38.17 -6.62
C ALA A 195 23.96 -36.80 -5.92
N VAL A 196 25.05 -36.07 -5.86
CA VAL A 196 25.08 -34.74 -5.25
C VAL A 196 26.00 -33.81 -6.05
N HIS A 197 25.60 -32.57 -6.21
CA HIS A 197 26.46 -31.49 -6.67
C HIS A 197 26.41 -30.37 -5.64
N ALA A 198 27.50 -30.21 -4.91
CA ALA A 198 27.58 -29.31 -3.75
C ALA A 198 28.98 -28.69 -3.64
N ASP A 199 29.33 -27.89 -4.63
CA ASP A 199 30.59 -27.13 -4.64
C ASP A 199 30.30 -25.64 -4.47
N ILE A 200 30.61 -25.11 -3.31
CA ILE A 200 30.36 -23.70 -2.97
C ILE A 200 31.16 -22.70 -3.83
N GLU A 201 32.20 -23.16 -4.48
CA GLU A 201 33.06 -22.35 -5.36
C GLU A 201 32.67 -22.51 -6.85
N ASP A 202 31.65 -23.30 -7.16
CA ASP A 202 31.22 -23.47 -8.55
C ASP A 202 30.55 -22.20 -9.08
N GLU A 203 31.20 -21.56 -10.05
CA GLU A 203 30.69 -20.33 -10.67
C GLU A 203 29.43 -20.58 -11.53
N ASN A 204 29.23 -21.79 -12.07
CA ASN A 204 28.01 -22.11 -12.83
C ASN A 204 26.77 -22.24 -11.95
N GLN A 205 26.96 -22.51 -10.68
CA GLN A 205 25.88 -22.58 -9.68
C GLN A 205 25.70 -21.30 -8.87
N THR A 206 26.58 -20.34 -9.12
CA THR A 206 26.59 -19.09 -8.37
C THR A 206 25.63 -18.09 -9.02
N VAL A 207 24.70 -17.57 -8.24
CA VAL A 207 23.80 -16.49 -8.64
C VAL A 207 23.98 -15.30 -7.72
N TYR A 208 24.17 -14.14 -8.29
CA TYR A 208 24.35 -12.87 -7.59
C TYR A 208 22.98 -12.20 -7.42
N ILE A 209 22.75 -11.65 -6.26
CA ILE A 209 21.51 -10.91 -5.93
C ILE A 209 21.92 -9.49 -5.51
N PRO A 210 22.20 -8.61 -6.48
CA PRO A 210 22.59 -7.26 -6.12
C PRO A 210 21.54 -6.53 -5.30
N ASP A 211 22.01 -5.72 -4.38
CA ASP A 211 21.17 -4.76 -3.68
C ASP A 211 21.56 -3.33 -4.07
N VAL A 212 20.56 -2.51 -4.25
CA VAL A 212 20.72 -1.11 -4.63
C VAL A 212 20.09 -0.26 -3.54
N HIS A 213 20.92 0.42 -2.80
CA HIS A 213 20.53 1.40 -1.80
C HIS A 213 21.05 2.76 -2.20
N THR A 214 20.22 3.79 -2.06
CA THR A 214 20.63 5.09 -2.54
C THR A 214 20.26 6.21 -1.57
N THR A 215 20.91 7.34 -1.71
CA THR A 215 20.65 8.53 -0.91
C THR A 215 20.87 9.76 -1.76
N ALA A 216 19.78 10.45 -2.07
CA ALA A 216 19.81 11.65 -2.89
C ALA A 216 19.85 12.93 -2.02
N ALA A 217 20.67 13.89 -2.40
CA ALA A 217 20.72 15.19 -1.75
C ALA A 217 20.96 16.32 -2.74
N ALA A 218 20.39 17.47 -2.46
CA ALA A 218 20.72 18.68 -3.21
C ALA A 218 22.13 19.18 -2.86
N THR A 219 22.87 19.62 -3.85
CA THR A 219 24.28 20.01 -3.67
C THR A 219 24.46 21.31 -2.89
N ASP A 220 23.52 22.24 -2.98
CA ASP A 220 23.54 23.54 -2.32
C ASP A 220 23.27 23.46 -0.82
N THR A 221 22.21 22.75 -0.43
CA THR A 221 21.83 22.56 0.98
C THR A 221 22.54 21.39 1.64
N LYS A 222 23.00 20.42 0.85
CA LYS A 222 23.52 19.11 1.29
C LYS A 222 22.48 18.28 2.06
N ASP A 223 21.23 18.54 1.81
CA ASP A 223 20.08 17.86 2.42
C ASP A 223 19.03 17.57 1.34
N HIS A 224 17.93 17.01 1.76
CA HIS A 224 16.81 16.61 0.90
C HIS A 224 15.90 17.77 0.46
N VAL A 225 16.40 18.99 0.40
CA VAL A 225 15.66 20.17 -0.02
C VAL A 225 16.52 21.12 -0.84
N THR A 226 15.96 21.74 -1.87
CA THR A 226 16.62 22.78 -2.69
C THR A 226 15.61 23.80 -3.18
N GLY A 227 16.07 24.94 -3.66
CA GLY A 227 15.21 25.98 -4.24
C GLY A 227 14.93 25.79 -5.72
N ALA A 228 13.80 26.31 -6.19
CA ALA A 228 13.41 26.35 -7.60
C ALA A 228 14.23 27.40 -8.39
N LYS A 229 15.47 27.06 -8.73
CA LYS A 229 16.45 27.95 -9.38
C LYS A 229 16.75 27.53 -10.82
N GLU A 230 17.39 28.40 -11.61
CA GLU A 230 17.82 28.10 -13.00
C GLU A 230 18.76 26.90 -13.10
N GLU A 231 19.55 26.67 -12.08
CA GLU A 231 20.48 25.54 -12.04
C GLU A 231 20.47 24.92 -10.64
N VAL A 232 19.88 23.75 -10.57
CA VAL A 232 19.87 22.89 -9.38
C VAL A 232 20.64 21.63 -9.71
N THR A 233 21.45 21.18 -8.78
CA THR A 233 22.15 19.91 -8.89
C THR A 233 21.78 19.02 -7.73
N ILE A 234 21.21 17.85 -8.05
CA ILE A 234 20.95 16.75 -7.12
C ILE A 234 22.03 15.70 -7.33
N THR A 235 22.66 15.29 -6.25
CA THR A 235 23.59 14.15 -6.25
C THR A 235 22.93 12.99 -5.57
N ASP A 236 23.07 11.82 -6.16
CA ASP A 236 22.58 10.57 -5.60
C ASP A 236 23.74 9.61 -5.39
N GLU A 237 23.93 9.17 -4.15
CA GLU A 237 24.95 8.19 -3.79
C GLU A 237 24.32 6.78 -3.81
N VAL A 238 24.60 6.03 -4.87
CA VAL A 238 24.10 4.67 -5.07
C VAL A 238 25.07 3.68 -4.45
N ALA A 239 24.72 3.16 -3.29
CA ALA A 239 25.45 2.08 -2.62
C ALA A 239 24.97 0.72 -3.18
N LEU A 240 25.91 -0.01 -3.75
CA LEU A 240 25.69 -1.29 -4.39
C LEU A 240 26.37 -2.39 -3.57
N THR A 241 25.68 -3.49 -3.34
CA THR A 241 26.24 -4.69 -2.69
C THR A 241 25.88 -5.94 -3.49
N GLY A 242 26.58 -7.03 -3.25
CA GLY A 242 26.36 -8.29 -3.97
C GLY A 242 26.81 -8.29 -5.43
N LEU A 243 27.73 -7.39 -5.81
CA LEU A 243 28.26 -7.32 -7.16
C LEU A 243 29.24 -8.47 -7.45
N LYS A 244 29.24 -8.94 -8.69
CA LYS A 244 30.26 -9.84 -9.21
C LYS A 244 31.52 -9.04 -9.60
N VAL A 245 32.61 -9.28 -8.88
CA VAL A 245 33.89 -8.60 -9.14
C VAL A 245 34.39 -8.91 -10.53
N GLY A 246 34.75 -7.85 -11.26
CA GLY A 246 35.22 -7.93 -12.64
C GLY A 246 34.14 -7.77 -13.72
N ASN A 247 32.86 -7.82 -13.34
CA ASN A 247 31.75 -7.54 -14.26
C ASN A 247 31.58 -6.03 -14.50
N GLU A 248 31.15 -5.70 -15.70
CA GLU A 248 30.72 -4.35 -16.05
C GLU A 248 29.23 -4.16 -15.68
N TYR A 249 28.95 -3.09 -14.97
CA TYR A 249 27.61 -2.68 -14.60
C TYR A 249 27.33 -1.27 -15.10
N THR A 250 26.07 -0.99 -15.33
CA THR A 250 25.59 0.38 -15.57
C THR A 250 24.48 0.68 -14.57
N VAL A 251 24.69 1.70 -13.77
CA VAL A 251 23.60 2.33 -12.99
C VAL A 251 22.98 3.40 -13.87
N TRP A 252 21.71 3.32 -14.08
CA TRP A 252 20.90 4.31 -14.75
C TRP A 252 19.90 4.87 -13.75
N GLY A 253 19.83 6.18 -13.66
CA GLY A 253 18.92 6.85 -12.74
C GLY A 253 18.03 7.87 -13.44
N VAL A 254 16.82 8.06 -12.90
CA VAL A 254 15.83 9.00 -13.41
C VAL A 254 15.12 9.70 -12.25
N LEU A 255 14.90 10.99 -12.41
CA LEU A 255 14.07 11.73 -11.45
C LEU A 255 12.59 11.48 -11.74
N MET A 256 11.86 11.10 -10.70
CA MET A 256 10.42 10.89 -10.70
C MET A 256 9.72 11.99 -9.90
N ASP A 257 8.57 12.38 -10.32
CA ASP A 257 7.64 13.13 -9.48
C ASP A 257 6.95 12.16 -8.51
N ARG A 258 7.18 12.35 -7.22
CA ARG A 258 6.65 11.47 -6.17
C ARG A 258 5.11 11.38 -6.17
N ASN A 259 4.44 12.48 -6.46
CA ASN A 259 2.98 12.56 -6.36
C ASN A 259 2.27 11.89 -7.55
N THR A 260 2.84 12.03 -8.73
CA THR A 260 2.25 11.49 -9.97
C THR A 260 2.82 10.13 -10.37
N GLY A 261 4.00 9.79 -9.87
CA GLY A 261 4.75 8.60 -10.30
C GLY A 261 5.23 8.69 -11.75
N VAL A 262 5.33 9.89 -12.31
CA VAL A 262 5.76 10.14 -13.69
C VAL A 262 7.19 10.69 -13.71
N GLU A 263 7.95 10.30 -14.72
CA GLU A 263 9.31 10.83 -14.92
C GLU A 263 9.30 12.35 -15.13
N ILE A 264 10.18 13.04 -14.42
CA ILE A 264 10.35 14.49 -14.55
C ILE A 264 11.00 14.83 -15.90
N GLN A 265 10.38 15.77 -16.57
CA GLN A 265 10.88 16.32 -17.84
C GLN A 265 11.09 17.83 -17.71
N VAL A 266 12.27 18.28 -18.10
CA VAL A 266 12.61 19.68 -18.20
C VAL A 266 12.84 20.01 -19.67
N ASN A 267 12.11 20.99 -20.19
CA ASN A 267 12.13 21.35 -21.63
C ASN A 267 11.80 20.19 -22.60
N GLY A 268 11.04 19.18 -22.11
CA GLY A 268 10.65 18.00 -22.89
C GLY A 268 11.68 16.87 -22.90
N GLU A 269 12.78 17.03 -22.18
CA GLU A 269 13.80 15.99 -21.98
C GLU A 269 13.69 15.40 -20.55
N ARG A 270 13.85 14.08 -20.41
CA ARG A 270 13.89 13.41 -19.11
C ARG A 270 15.11 13.85 -18.34
N VAL A 271 14.98 14.00 -17.04
CA VAL A 271 16.11 14.24 -16.17
C VAL A 271 16.68 12.90 -15.71
N THR A 272 17.77 12.50 -16.35
CA THR A 272 18.43 11.21 -16.13
C THR A 272 19.94 11.39 -16.02
N ASP A 273 20.59 10.46 -15.34
CA ASP A 273 22.03 10.27 -15.39
C ASP A 273 22.37 8.77 -15.45
N GLU A 274 23.50 8.43 -16.03
CA GLU A 274 23.96 7.05 -16.09
C GLU A 274 25.46 6.95 -15.91
N LYS A 275 25.88 5.85 -15.28
CA LYS A 275 27.31 5.59 -15.10
C LYS A 275 27.64 4.12 -15.26
N THR A 276 28.50 3.83 -16.22
CA THR A 276 29.06 2.49 -16.43
C THR A 276 30.38 2.35 -15.69
N PHE A 277 30.58 1.26 -15.01
CA PHE A 277 31.76 0.95 -14.22
C PHE A 277 32.04 -0.56 -14.22
N THR A 278 33.28 -0.93 -13.94
CA THR A 278 33.63 -2.35 -13.65
C THR A 278 33.72 -2.51 -12.15
N ALA A 279 33.05 -3.50 -11.60
CA ALA A 279 33.09 -3.77 -10.15
C ALA A 279 34.50 -4.25 -9.75
N ASP A 280 35.20 -3.48 -8.97
CA ASP A 280 36.48 -3.84 -8.36
C ASP A 280 36.32 -4.46 -6.97
N ALA A 281 35.14 -4.36 -6.38
CA ALA A 281 34.74 -4.99 -5.12
C ALA A 281 33.26 -5.45 -5.21
N ALA A 282 32.84 -6.33 -4.30
CA ALA A 282 31.46 -6.75 -4.18
C ALA A 282 30.52 -5.65 -3.65
N GLU A 283 31.11 -4.63 -3.02
CA GLU A 283 30.44 -3.45 -2.51
C GLU A 283 31.09 -2.20 -3.12
N MET A 284 30.27 -1.31 -3.67
CA MET A 284 30.73 -0.08 -4.30
C MET A 284 29.71 1.03 -4.08
N THR A 285 30.17 2.29 -4.14
CA THR A 285 29.28 3.45 -4.18
C THR A 285 29.52 4.20 -5.48
N ILE A 286 28.47 4.48 -6.21
CA ILE A 286 28.46 5.22 -7.47
C ILE A 286 27.66 6.50 -7.24
N THR A 287 28.20 7.64 -7.67
CA THR A 287 27.48 8.92 -7.58
C THR A 287 26.86 9.25 -8.93
N LEU A 288 25.57 9.42 -9.00
CA LEU A 288 24.86 10.03 -10.12
C LEU A 288 24.64 11.51 -9.83
N THR A 289 24.53 12.31 -10.90
CA THR A 289 24.38 13.76 -10.78
C THR A 289 23.37 14.31 -11.77
N TYR A 290 22.29 14.86 -11.25
CA TYR A 290 21.21 15.44 -12.03
C TYR A 290 21.28 16.95 -11.95
N THR A 291 21.56 17.61 -13.07
CA THR A 291 21.57 19.08 -13.17
C THR A 291 20.40 19.52 -14.04
N LEU A 292 19.56 20.39 -13.50
CA LEU A 292 18.31 20.79 -14.13
C LEU A 292 17.94 22.24 -13.82
N ASP A 293 17.16 22.84 -14.72
CA ASP A 293 16.41 24.07 -14.43
C ASP A 293 15.16 23.71 -13.63
N ALA A 294 15.20 23.99 -12.33
CA ALA A 294 14.12 23.65 -11.41
C ALA A 294 13.03 24.73 -11.29
N LYS A 295 13.12 25.84 -12.00
CA LYS A 295 12.10 26.93 -11.92
C LYS A 295 10.68 26.47 -12.16
N THR A 296 10.50 25.50 -13.04
CA THR A 296 9.20 24.91 -13.36
C THR A 296 8.80 23.77 -12.44
N LEU A 297 9.64 23.43 -11.49
CA LEU A 297 9.45 22.34 -10.55
C LEU A 297 9.18 22.84 -9.12
N ALA A 298 9.01 24.14 -8.93
CA ALA A 298 8.52 24.67 -7.66
C ALA A 298 7.25 23.92 -7.25
N GLY A 299 7.13 23.50 -6.01
CA GLY A 299 6.03 22.70 -5.53
C GLY A 299 6.06 21.23 -6.01
N THR A 300 7.24 20.69 -6.24
CA THR A 300 7.40 19.27 -6.63
C THR A 300 8.27 18.52 -5.63
N THR A 301 7.89 17.32 -5.30
CA THR A 301 8.75 16.39 -4.58
C THR A 301 9.30 15.39 -5.59
N THR A 302 10.63 15.36 -5.71
CA THR A 302 11.32 14.46 -6.62
C THR A 302 11.79 13.22 -5.86
N VAL A 303 11.75 12.08 -6.50
CA VAL A 303 12.36 10.83 -6.00
C VAL A 303 13.25 10.30 -7.10
N VAL A 304 14.44 9.87 -6.74
CA VAL A 304 15.33 9.23 -7.70
C VAL A 304 15.00 7.74 -7.78
N PHE A 305 14.89 7.21 -8.99
CA PHE A 305 14.77 5.77 -9.23
C PHE A 305 16.02 5.28 -9.94
N GLU A 306 16.63 4.26 -9.40
CA GLU A 306 17.84 3.67 -9.96
C GLU A 306 17.58 2.25 -10.41
N THR A 307 18.19 1.93 -11.55
CA THR A 307 18.20 0.58 -12.10
C THR A 307 19.64 0.17 -12.40
N LEU A 308 20.01 -0.97 -11.88
CA LEU A 308 21.30 -1.59 -12.12
C LEU A 308 21.22 -2.60 -13.28
N TYR A 309 22.06 -2.42 -14.26
CA TYR A 309 22.15 -3.32 -15.39
C TYR A 309 23.51 -4.02 -15.45
N THR A 310 23.52 -5.27 -15.90
CA THR A 310 24.71 -5.95 -16.39
C THR A 310 24.33 -6.77 -17.64
N GLU A 311 25.21 -6.83 -18.63
CA GLU A 311 24.93 -7.51 -19.92
C GLU A 311 23.63 -7.04 -20.60
N GLY A 312 23.20 -5.80 -20.34
CA GLY A 312 21.94 -5.25 -20.83
C GLY A 312 20.68 -5.82 -20.17
N LYS A 313 20.83 -6.54 -19.07
CA LYS A 313 19.75 -7.08 -18.23
C LYS A 313 19.65 -6.27 -16.96
N GLU A 314 18.44 -5.98 -16.54
CA GLU A 314 18.15 -5.43 -15.22
C GLU A 314 18.41 -6.49 -14.17
N VAL A 315 19.23 -6.15 -13.17
CA VAL A 315 19.65 -7.07 -12.11
C VAL A 315 19.46 -6.52 -10.72
N GLY A 316 19.05 -5.28 -10.62
CA GLY A 316 18.68 -4.63 -9.36
C GLY A 316 18.04 -3.29 -9.63
N ARG A 317 17.21 -2.85 -8.73
CA ARG A 317 16.58 -1.53 -8.78
C ARG A 317 16.26 -1.03 -7.40
N HIS A 318 16.20 0.27 -7.28
CA HIS A 318 15.58 0.97 -6.19
C HIS A 318 14.50 1.90 -6.77
N HIS A 319 13.24 1.46 -6.72
CA HIS A 319 12.09 2.15 -7.30
C HIS A 319 10.98 2.35 -6.26
N GLU A 320 11.37 2.76 -5.06
CA GLU A 320 10.42 3.02 -3.99
C GLU A 320 10.03 4.50 -3.99
N ILE A 321 8.84 4.79 -4.51
CA ILE A 321 8.35 6.17 -4.68
C ILE A 321 8.20 6.92 -3.35
N ASP A 322 8.10 6.19 -2.25
CA ASP A 322 7.94 6.74 -0.90
C ASP A 322 9.23 6.68 -0.07
N ASP A 323 10.39 6.38 -0.70
CA ASP A 323 11.66 6.38 0.00
C ASP A 323 12.10 7.82 0.36
N GLU A 324 12.12 8.11 1.67
CA GLU A 324 12.55 9.41 2.18
C GLU A 324 14.04 9.69 1.93
N GLY A 325 14.89 8.63 1.87
CA GLY A 325 16.32 8.75 1.59
C GLY A 325 16.63 9.17 0.15
N GLN A 326 15.70 8.96 -0.77
CA GLN A 326 15.81 9.32 -2.19
C GLN A 326 14.99 10.54 -2.58
N THR A 327 14.27 11.08 -1.62
CA THR A 327 13.37 12.20 -1.87
C THR A 327 14.10 13.53 -1.76
N VAL A 328 13.94 14.39 -2.77
CA VAL A 328 14.39 15.78 -2.71
C VAL A 328 13.21 16.70 -2.94
N TYR A 329 12.98 17.56 -1.99
CA TYR A 329 11.90 18.53 -1.98
C TYR A 329 12.32 19.80 -2.70
N ILE A 330 11.45 20.30 -3.59
CA ILE A 330 11.60 21.60 -4.25
C ILE A 330 10.43 22.47 -3.80
N PRO A 331 10.57 23.18 -2.70
CA PRO A 331 9.49 23.94 -2.12
C PRO A 331 8.92 25.00 -3.02
N GLU A 332 7.65 25.25 -2.83
CA GLU A 332 6.96 26.42 -3.34
C GLU A 332 6.33 27.17 -2.17
N ILE A 333 6.38 28.46 -2.23
CA ILE A 333 5.59 29.31 -1.37
C ILE A 333 4.69 30.20 -2.21
N HIS A 334 3.48 30.39 -1.73
CA HIS A 334 2.61 31.46 -2.18
C HIS A 334 2.01 32.10 -0.95
N THR A 335 1.61 33.35 -1.06
CA THR A 335 1.22 34.09 0.12
C THR A 335 -0.11 34.77 -0.05
N THR A 336 -0.76 35.04 1.06
CA THR A 336 -2.01 35.78 1.08
C THR A 336 -1.94 36.78 2.22
N ALA A 337 -1.76 38.04 1.84
CA ALA A 337 -1.63 39.12 2.80
C ALA A 337 -3.01 39.62 3.24
N ALA A 338 -3.24 39.65 4.54
CA ALA A 338 -4.48 40.15 5.11
C ALA A 338 -4.23 40.95 6.39
N ASP A 339 -5.09 41.92 6.66
CA ASP A 339 -5.11 42.56 7.98
C ASP A 339 -5.56 41.54 9.02
N GLN A 340 -4.85 41.46 10.13
CA GLN A 340 -5.12 40.50 11.22
C GLN A 340 -6.52 40.62 11.81
N LYS A 341 -7.11 41.85 11.75
CA LYS A 341 -8.40 42.14 12.35
C LYS A 341 -9.57 41.71 11.48
N ASN A 342 -9.46 42.00 10.16
CA ASN A 342 -10.56 41.75 9.24
C ASN A 342 -10.38 40.53 8.31
N GLY A 343 -9.20 39.90 8.32
CA GLY A 343 -8.92 38.69 7.57
C GLY A 343 -8.92 38.87 6.05
N ILE A 344 -8.78 40.10 5.56
CA ILE A 344 -8.71 40.43 4.13
C ILE A 344 -7.53 41.34 3.82
N ASN A 345 -7.18 41.51 2.59
CA ASN A 345 -6.02 42.31 2.17
C ASN A 345 -6.30 43.82 2.21
N HIS A 346 -6.94 44.27 3.29
CA HIS A 346 -7.14 45.68 3.61
C HIS A 346 -6.96 45.90 5.09
N THR A 347 -6.42 47.06 5.49
CA THR A 347 -6.23 47.41 6.88
C THR A 347 -6.89 48.76 7.17
N GLU A 348 -7.43 48.89 8.38
CA GLU A 348 -7.93 50.16 8.83
C GLU A 348 -6.80 51.15 9.10
N ALA A 349 -7.07 52.46 8.87
CA ALA A 349 -6.17 53.53 9.19
C ALA A 349 -6.07 53.77 10.71
N ASN A 350 -5.39 52.89 11.45
CA ASN A 350 -5.16 53.02 12.87
C ASN A 350 -3.66 53.01 13.26
N GLU A 351 -3.35 53.46 14.49
CA GLU A 351 -1.98 53.58 14.97
C GLU A 351 -1.23 52.26 15.11
N LYS A 352 -1.89 51.12 15.04
CA LYS A 352 -1.31 49.80 15.20
C LYS A 352 -1.99 48.79 14.30
N ALA A 353 -1.80 48.98 13.02
CA ALA A 353 -2.23 47.98 12.04
C ALA A 353 -1.30 46.78 12.07
N THR A 354 -1.89 45.64 11.86
CA THR A 354 -1.14 44.38 11.76
C THR A 354 -1.59 43.65 10.51
N ILE A 355 -0.71 43.50 9.56
CA ILE A 355 -0.90 42.62 8.40
C ILE A 355 -0.34 41.24 8.76
N VAL A 356 -1.16 40.24 8.63
CA VAL A 356 -0.73 38.83 8.65
C VAL A 356 -0.62 38.39 7.19
N ASP A 357 0.58 38.10 6.80
CA ASP A 357 0.82 37.44 5.55
C ASP A 357 0.94 35.93 5.80
N THR A 358 -0.07 35.18 5.37
CA THR A 358 -0.07 33.73 5.51
C THR A 358 0.68 33.14 4.34
N VAL A 359 1.88 32.68 4.64
CA VAL A 359 2.76 31.99 3.69
C VAL A 359 2.41 30.52 3.68
N TYR A 360 1.75 30.06 2.64
CA TYR A 360 1.52 28.65 2.38
C TYR A 360 2.76 28.05 1.75
N TYR A 361 3.21 26.99 2.32
CA TYR A 361 4.32 26.22 1.79
C TYR A 361 3.89 24.83 1.41
N SER A 362 4.51 24.33 0.39
CA SER A 362 4.37 22.94 -0.03
C SER A 362 5.74 22.32 -0.25
N HIS A 363 5.78 21.01 -0.11
CA HIS A 363 6.99 20.22 -0.37
C HIS A 363 8.17 20.63 0.52
N LEU A 364 7.91 20.95 1.79
CA LEU A 364 8.96 21.09 2.81
C LEU A 364 9.32 19.73 3.39
N LEU A 365 10.57 19.56 3.77
CA LEU A 365 11.01 18.38 4.50
C LEU A 365 10.54 18.47 5.95
N PRO A 366 9.68 17.52 6.43
CA PRO A 366 9.15 17.56 7.78
C PRO A 366 10.22 17.44 8.87
N GLY A 367 9.98 18.08 10.01
CA GLY A 367 10.87 18.06 11.16
C GLY A 367 12.05 19.03 11.05
N LYS A 368 12.19 19.78 9.95
CA LYS A 368 13.24 20.77 9.75
C LYS A 368 12.79 22.17 10.13
N GLU A 369 13.76 23.02 10.50
CA GLU A 369 13.54 24.41 10.83
C GLU A 369 13.77 25.30 9.60
N TYR A 370 12.82 26.19 9.34
CA TYR A 370 12.81 27.14 8.24
C TYR A 370 12.55 28.54 8.75
N THR A 371 13.01 29.56 8.00
CA THR A 371 12.70 30.97 8.29
C THR A 371 12.11 31.64 7.07
N VAL A 372 10.90 32.18 7.23
CA VAL A 372 10.30 33.09 6.24
C VAL A 372 10.68 34.52 6.61
N HIS A 373 11.12 35.28 5.64
CA HIS A 373 11.39 36.73 5.74
C HIS A 373 10.42 37.48 4.84
N GLY A 374 9.78 38.51 5.39
CA GLY A 374 8.87 39.38 4.65
C GLY A 374 9.27 40.88 4.71
N LYS A 375 8.92 41.65 3.68
CA LYS A 375 9.05 43.12 3.58
C LYS A 375 7.83 43.74 2.88
N LEU A 376 7.44 44.97 3.28
CA LEU A 376 6.33 45.67 2.63
C LEU A 376 6.87 46.70 1.61
N MET A 377 6.31 46.67 0.39
CA MET A 377 6.63 47.49 -0.73
C MET A 377 5.46 48.46 -1.06
N ASP A 378 5.76 49.69 -1.46
CA ASP A 378 4.77 50.61 -2.02
C ASP A 378 4.47 50.22 -3.48
N LYS A 379 3.23 49.78 -3.75
CA LYS A 379 2.82 49.30 -5.08
C LYS A 379 3.05 50.32 -6.19
N LYS A 380 2.94 51.59 -5.88
CA LYS A 380 3.02 52.69 -6.86
C LYS A 380 4.47 53.02 -7.23
N THR A 381 5.40 52.89 -6.27
CA THR A 381 6.79 53.25 -6.47
C THR A 381 7.71 52.07 -6.69
N GLY A 382 7.31 50.84 -6.23
CA GLY A 382 8.14 49.65 -6.20
C GLY A 382 9.27 49.73 -5.18
N GLU A 383 9.22 50.68 -4.25
CA GLU A 383 10.27 50.86 -3.22
C GLU A 383 9.74 50.33 -1.86
N SER A 384 10.68 49.91 -1.00
CA SER A 384 10.33 49.51 0.37
C SER A 384 9.66 50.66 1.12
N ILE A 385 8.61 50.36 1.87
CA ILE A 385 7.91 51.35 2.68
C ILE A 385 8.74 51.66 3.93
N LEU A 386 8.97 52.96 4.14
CA LEU A 386 9.72 53.47 5.27
C LEU A 386 8.82 54.21 6.26
N ILE A 387 8.83 53.77 7.53
CA ILE A 387 8.27 54.51 8.67
C ILE A 387 9.45 54.94 9.55
N ASP A 388 9.57 56.29 9.80
CA ASP A 388 10.73 56.86 10.51
C ASP A 388 12.10 56.46 9.94
N GLY A 389 12.16 56.24 8.63
CA GLY A 389 13.41 55.91 7.91
C GLY A 389 13.82 54.44 8.05
N LYS A 390 12.95 53.55 8.53
CA LYS A 390 13.17 52.11 8.63
C LYS A 390 12.18 51.36 7.74
N GLU A 391 12.67 50.34 7.07
CA GLU A 391 11.81 49.43 6.32
C GLU A 391 10.85 48.63 7.24
N ILE A 392 9.64 48.37 6.76
CA ILE A 392 8.71 47.52 7.44
C ILE A 392 9.03 46.09 7.03
N THR A 393 9.67 45.35 7.92
CA THR A 393 10.04 43.93 7.71
C THR A 393 9.55 43.06 8.84
N ALA A 394 9.33 41.78 8.55
CA ALA A 394 8.99 40.73 9.52
C ALA A 394 9.69 39.42 9.19
N SER A 395 9.79 38.52 10.13
CA SER A 395 10.30 37.18 9.89
C SER A 395 9.73 36.18 10.89
N THR A 396 9.53 34.95 10.45
CA THR A 396 9.05 33.85 11.30
C THR A 396 9.88 32.60 11.05
N THR A 397 10.41 32.02 12.14
CA THR A 397 11.11 30.73 12.11
C THR A 397 10.16 29.65 12.61
N PHE A 398 10.08 28.54 11.91
CA PHE A 398 9.18 27.43 12.24
C PHE A 398 9.82 26.08 11.89
N THR A 399 9.32 25.02 12.51
CA THR A 399 9.63 23.64 12.11
C THR A 399 8.46 23.12 11.30
N ALA A 400 8.70 22.66 10.08
CA ALA A 400 7.67 22.05 9.26
C ALA A 400 7.30 20.68 9.84
N GLU A 401 6.09 20.53 10.33
CA GLU A 401 5.60 19.23 10.85
C GLU A 401 5.23 18.28 9.70
N ASN A 402 4.81 18.83 8.58
CA ASN A 402 4.38 18.10 7.37
C ASN A 402 4.98 18.77 6.13
N GLU A 403 4.90 18.08 5.00
CA GLU A 403 5.33 18.57 3.69
C GLU A 403 4.60 19.85 3.27
N GLU A 404 3.33 19.96 3.67
CA GLU A 404 2.47 21.10 3.35
C GLU A 404 1.97 21.75 4.63
N GLY A 405 1.82 23.06 4.57
CA GLY A 405 1.30 23.81 5.70
C GLY A 405 1.32 25.31 5.42
N SER A 406 1.19 26.05 6.49
CA SER A 406 1.29 27.49 6.43
C SER A 406 1.95 28.07 7.67
N VAL A 407 2.52 29.24 7.51
CA VAL A 407 3.10 30.02 8.62
C VAL A 407 2.78 31.49 8.40
N ASP A 408 2.50 32.17 9.48
CA ASP A 408 2.17 33.60 9.42
C ASP A 408 3.42 34.45 9.61
N VAL A 409 3.61 35.43 8.71
CA VAL A 409 4.55 36.52 8.82
C VAL A 409 3.78 37.78 9.20
N ILE A 410 4.10 38.34 10.36
CA ILE A 410 3.28 39.39 10.96
C ILE A 410 3.98 40.73 10.89
N PHE A 411 3.43 41.65 10.10
CA PHE A 411 3.85 43.05 10.02
C PHE A 411 3.02 43.89 10.97
N THR A 412 3.64 44.66 11.86
CA THR A 412 2.93 45.61 12.76
C THR A 412 3.48 47.03 12.53
N PHE A 413 2.58 47.93 12.19
CA PHE A 413 3.00 49.31 11.84
C PHE A 413 1.83 50.30 12.10
N ASP A 414 2.14 51.57 12.03
CA ASP A 414 1.16 52.66 12.11
C ASP A 414 0.58 52.91 10.70
N ALA A 415 -0.62 52.39 10.41
CA ALA A 415 -1.31 52.57 9.16
C ALA A 415 -2.01 53.94 9.06
N SER A 416 -2.15 54.64 10.15
CA SER A 416 -2.81 55.97 10.15
C SER A 416 -2.03 56.98 9.34
N ILE A 417 -0.70 56.82 9.27
CA ILE A 417 0.20 57.69 8.46
C ILE A 417 0.34 57.23 7.01
N LEU A 418 -0.16 56.07 6.69
CA LEU A 418 -0.09 55.47 5.34
C LEU A 418 -1.36 55.62 4.52
N ALA A 419 -2.48 55.93 5.14
CA ALA A 419 -3.76 56.14 4.44
C ALA A 419 -3.71 57.34 3.51
N PRO A 420 -4.16 57.28 2.26
CA PRO A 420 -4.76 56.18 1.55
C PRO A 420 -3.84 55.43 0.58
N LYS A 421 -2.88 54.67 1.08
CA LYS A 421 -1.88 53.94 0.25
C LYS A 421 -2.23 52.48 -0.02
N THR A 422 -1.60 51.91 -1.03
CA THR A 422 -1.61 50.48 -1.37
C THR A 422 -0.24 49.88 -1.14
N VAL A 423 -0.14 48.77 -0.44
CA VAL A 423 1.11 48.09 -0.08
C VAL A 423 1.12 46.68 -0.62
N VAL A 424 2.32 46.07 -0.91
CA VAL A 424 2.50 44.68 -1.38
C VAL A 424 3.53 43.99 -0.48
N ALA A 425 3.24 42.78 -0.01
CA ALA A 425 4.17 41.96 0.75
C ALA A 425 5.05 41.13 -0.18
N PHE A 426 6.34 41.02 0.12
CA PHE A 426 7.32 40.19 -0.59
C PHE A 426 7.98 39.25 0.39
N GLU A 427 8.03 37.97 0.10
CA GLU A 427 8.54 36.92 0.97
C GLU A 427 9.59 36.03 0.30
N TYR A 428 10.54 35.61 1.11
CA TYR A 428 11.41 34.51 0.77
C TYR A 428 11.55 33.52 1.93
N LEU A 429 11.69 32.24 1.59
CA LEU A 429 11.87 31.15 2.52
C LEU A 429 13.35 30.74 2.54
N GLU A 430 13.91 30.66 3.74
CA GLU A 430 15.30 30.29 3.99
C GLU A 430 15.39 28.97 4.73
N TYR A 431 16.32 28.11 4.30
CA TYR A 431 16.74 26.90 4.98
C TYR A 431 18.26 26.92 5.18
N GLU A 432 18.73 26.86 6.44
CA GLU A 432 20.17 26.92 6.82
C GLU A 432 20.95 28.09 6.18
N GLY A 433 20.32 29.22 6.03
CA GLY A 433 20.96 30.42 5.41
C GLY A 433 20.91 30.44 3.88
N ILE A 434 20.21 29.52 3.27
CA ILE A 434 20.00 29.39 1.82
C ILE A 434 18.57 29.72 1.49
N GLU A 435 18.33 30.68 0.59
CA GLU A 435 17.03 30.97 0.03
C GLU A 435 16.58 29.78 -0.85
N ILE A 436 15.45 29.16 -0.50
CA ILE A 436 14.91 27.97 -1.19
C ILE A 436 13.59 28.23 -1.91
N ALA A 437 12.86 29.25 -1.56
CA ALA A 437 11.69 29.70 -2.31
C ALA A 437 11.50 31.21 -2.14
N VAL A 438 10.91 31.84 -3.11
CA VAL A 438 10.66 33.27 -3.11
C VAL A 438 9.31 33.56 -3.74
N HIS A 439 8.60 34.54 -3.17
CA HIS A 439 7.40 35.11 -3.74
C HIS A 439 7.55 36.65 -3.76
N GLU A 440 7.96 37.21 -4.91
CA GLU A 440 8.22 38.63 -5.12
C GLU A 440 7.58 39.11 -6.42
N ASP A 441 6.27 39.31 -6.42
CA ASP A 441 5.55 39.89 -7.55
C ASP A 441 4.82 41.20 -7.12
N ILE A 442 5.32 42.36 -7.61
CA ILE A 442 4.74 43.68 -7.27
C ILE A 442 3.31 43.85 -7.83
N ASP A 443 2.98 43.08 -8.87
CA ASP A 443 1.67 43.10 -9.51
C ASP A 443 0.72 42.02 -8.95
N ASP A 444 1.19 41.19 -8.01
CA ASP A 444 0.38 40.17 -7.35
C ASP A 444 -0.73 40.82 -6.51
N GLU A 445 -1.97 40.50 -6.90
CA GLU A 445 -3.16 41.02 -6.24
C GLU A 445 -3.41 40.39 -4.87
N ASP A 446 -3.01 39.12 -4.67
CA ASP A 446 -3.17 38.42 -3.39
C ASP A 446 -2.21 38.94 -2.32
N GLN A 447 -1.10 39.59 -2.71
CA GLN A 447 -0.12 40.25 -1.86
C GLN A 447 -0.37 41.75 -1.63
N THR A 448 -1.41 42.30 -2.22
CA THR A 448 -1.69 43.73 -2.26
C THR A 448 -2.70 44.15 -1.20
N VAL A 449 -2.45 45.25 -0.43
CA VAL A 449 -3.29 45.72 0.69
C VAL A 449 -3.60 47.27 0.63
N TYR A 450 -4.83 47.66 0.97
CA TYR A 450 -5.40 49.02 0.84
C TYR A 450 -5.87 49.67 2.17
N ILE A 451 -5.99 50.98 2.30
CA ILE A 451 -6.23 51.67 3.61
C ILE A 451 -7.25 52.85 3.68
N PRO A 452 -8.52 52.75 3.50
CA PRO A 452 -9.59 53.80 3.51
C PRO A 452 -10.49 53.96 4.77
N LYS A 453 -11.60 54.81 4.69
CA LYS A 453 -12.53 55.14 5.80
C LYS A 453 -14.02 55.27 5.43
N ILE A 454 -14.97 54.90 6.35
CA ILE A 454 -16.42 55.02 6.18
C ILE A 454 -17.23 55.31 7.50
N HIS A 455 -18.51 55.71 7.36
CA HIS A 455 -19.56 55.90 8.37
C HIS A 455 -20.92 55.47 7.87
N THR A 456 -21.71 54.72 8.64
CA THR A 456 -22.97 54.13 8.14
C THR A 456 -24.17 53.98 9.12
N THR A 457 -25.33 53.49 8.65
CA THR A 457 -26.57 53.26 9.39
C THR A 457 -27.60 52.34 8.68
N ALA A 458 -28.06 51.18 9.28
CA ALA A 458 -28.79 50.10 8.62
C ALA A 458 -30.18 49.64 9.13
N VAL A 459 -31.08 49.05 8.28
CA VAL A 459 -32.43 48.52 8.58
C VAL A 459 -32.89 47.41 7.63
N GLY A 460 -33.67 46.40 8.07
CA GLY A 460 -34.21 45.34 7.26
C GLY A 460 -35.54 45.63 6.55
N GLU A 461 -35.74 45.17 5.27
CA GLU A 461 -36.85 45.58 4.43
C GLU A 461 -38.15 44.79 4.70
N ASP A 462 -38.15 43.47 4.76
CA ASP A 462 -39.37 42.66 4.88
C ASP A 462 -39.94 42.66 6.30
N THR A 463 -39.09 42.55 7.28
CA THR A 463 -39.49 42.39 8.66
C THR A 463 -39.65 43.74 9.31
N GLN A 464 -38.95 44.74 8.82
CA GLN A 464 -38.80 46.02 9.49
C GLN A 464 -38.46 45.82 10.98
N ASP A 465 -37.83 44.67 11.27
CA ASP A 465 -37.46 44.18 12.56
C ASP A 465 -36.11 43.50 12.52
N HIS A 466 -35.54 43.16 13.67
CA HIS A 466 -34.18 42.67 13.85
C HIS A 466 -34.04 41.16 13.76
N ILE A 467 -34.98 40.46 13.16
CA ILE A 467 -34.97 38.99 13.00
C ILE A 467 -35.27 38.60 11.57
N GLU A 468 -34.41 37.78 10.97
CA GLU A 468 -34.66 37.17 9.67
C GLU A 468 -34.71 35.66 9.82
N LYS A 469 -35.82 35.02 9.37
CA LYS A 469 -35.94 33.58 9.33
C LYS A 469 -34.97 32.97 8.28
N ALA A 470 -34.54 31.76 8.54
CA ALA A 470 -33.90 30.95 7.49
C ALA A 470 -34.88 30.75 6.32
N LYS A 471 -34.81 31.55 5.29
CA LYS A 471 -35.61 31.53 4.05
C LYS A 471 -34.77 31.99 2.87
N ASN A 472 -35.20 31.63 1.65
CA ASN A 472 -34.44 31.87 0.43
C ASN A 472 -34.26 33.34 0.03
N GLU A 473 -34.90 34.25 0.67
CA GLU A 473 -34.80 35.72 0.38
C GLU A 473 -35.10 36.56 1.65
N ALA A 474 -34.11 37.23 2.14
CA ALA A 474 -34.16 38.22 3.21
C ALA A 474 -33.57 39.53 2.72
N VAL A 475 -34.10 40.63 3.15
CA VAL A 475 -33.72 41.99 2.66
C VAL A 475 -33.47 42.97 3.81
N ILE A 476 -32.32 43.64 3.83
CA ILE A 476 -31.88 44.67 4.79
C ILE A 476 -31.26 45.86 4.02
N VAL A 477 -31.51 47.09 4.42
CA VAL A 477 -31.03 48.33 3.78
C VAL A 477 -30.18 49.17 4.70
N ASP A 478 -29.04 49.70 4.24
CA ASP A 478 -28.09 50.53 5.01
C ASP A 478 -27.43 51.64 4.19
N THR A 479 -27.21 52.79 4.78
CA THR A 479 -26.65 54.01 4.15
C THR A 479 -25.19 54.25 4.57
N VAL A 480 -24.25 54.25 3.64
CA VAL A 480 -22.80 54.33 3.86
C VAL A 480 -22.15 55.57 3.23
N SER A 481 -21.44 56.37 4.02
CA SER A 481 -20.60 57.52 3.63
C SER A 481 -19.10 57.14 3.65
N TYR A 482 -18.30 57.49 2.64
CA TYR A 482 -16.90 57.09 2.45
C TYR A 482 -15.93 58.23 2.19
N GLU A 483 -14.61 58.03 2.50
CA GLU A 483 -13.49 58.94 2.27
C GLU A 483 -12.21 58.19 1.84
N GLY A 484 -11.42 58.78 0.92
CA GLY A 484 -10.12 58.28 0.48
C GLY A 484 -10.16 57.12 -0.48
N LEU A 485 -11.15 57.04 -1.35
CA LEU A 485 -11.25 56.04 -2.40
C LEU A 485 -10.42 56.38 -3.61
N GLU A 486 -9.99 55.39 -4.38
CA GLU A 486 -9.36 55.55 -5.66
C GLU A 486 -10.39 55.94 -6.72
N VAL A 487 -10.20 57.15 -7.30
CA VAL A 487 -11.13 57.70 -8.28
C VAL A 487 -11.07 56.90 -9.58
N GLY A 488 -12.25 56.60 -10.12
CA GLY A 488 -12.41 55.78 -11.31
C GLY A 488 -12.45 54.31 -11.06
N ARG A 489 -12.24 53.90 -9.82
CA ARG A 489 -12.33 52.52 -9.37
C ARG A 489 -13.73 52.16 -8.92
N GLU A 490 -14.12 50.96 -9.18
CA GLU A 490 -15.39 50.42 -8.73
C GLU A 490 -15.27 49.96 -7.28
N TYR A 491 -16.19 50.38 -6.46
CA TYR A 491 -16.32 49.97 -5.05
C TYR A 491 -17.69 49.38 -4.81
N THR A 492 -17.71 48.46 -3.89
CA THR A 492 -18.94 47.89 -3.39
C THR A 492 -19.04 48.22 -1.90
N VAL A 493 -20.02 48.97 -1.51
CA VAL A 493 -20.40 49.02 -0.10
C VAL A 493 -21.15 47.76 0.21
N THR A 494 -20.66 47.03 1.15
CA THR A 494 -21.43 46.00 1.80
C THR A 494 -21.66 46.35 3.26
N GLY A 495 -22.86 46.33 3.68
CA GLY A 495 -23.14 46.15 5.06
C GLY A 495 -22.77 44.74 5.44
N LYS A 496 -22.05 44.56 6.47
CA LYS A 496 -21.61 43.31 6.99
C LYS A 496 -22.36 42.98 8.26
N LEU A 497 -23.01 41.82 8.29
CA LEU A 497 -23.70 41.43 9.51
C LEU A 497 -22.74 40.65 10.42
N MET A 498 -22.47 41.15 11.61
CA MET A 498 -21.55 40.63 12.60
C MET A 498 -22.29 39.76 13.59
N ASP A 499 -21.63 38.74 14.10
CA ASP A 499 -22.13 37.92 15.20
C ASP A 499 -22.05 38.69 16.50
N LYS A 500 -23.19 38.93 17.12
CA LYS A 500 -23.29 39.76 18.35
C LYS A 500 -22.60 39.13 19.55
N GLU A 501 -22.40 37.80 19.58
CA GLU A 501 -21.78 37.12 20.72
C GLU A 501 -20.25 37.09 20.64
N THR A 502 -19.71 36.94 19.45
CA THR A 502 -18.27 36.80 19.27
C THR A 502 -17.60 38.08 18.80
N GLY A 503 -18.36 39.02 18.24
CA GLY A 503 -17.85 40.24 17.59
C GLY A 503 -17.22 39.95 16.21
N GLU A 504 -17.55 38.80 15.58
CA GLU A 504 -17.01 38.37 14.31
C GLU A 504 -18.04 38.43 13.16
N PRO A 505 -17.68 38.60 11.88
CA PRO A 505 -18.62 38.75 10.76
C PRO A 505 -19.46 37.52 10.47
N ILE A 506 -20.71 37.73 10.06
CA ILE A 506 -21.66 36.68 9.64
C ILE A 506 -21.52 36.31 8.15
N LEU A 507 -21.63 35.02 7.86
CA LEU A 507 -21.44 34.46 6.52
C LEU A 507 -22.65 33.69 5.98
N VAL A 508 -22.95 33.86 4.69
CA VAL A 508 -23.90 33.06 3.89
C VAL A 508 -23.16 32.43 2.75
N ASN A 509 -23.22 31.07 2.62
CA ASN A 509 -22.47 30.29 1.61
C ASN A 509 -20.96 30.49 1.64
N GLY A 510 -20.39 30.77 2.84
CA GLY A 510 -18.96 31.02 3.03
C GLY A 510 -18.52 32.45 2.74
N GLU A 511 -19.43 33.32 2.39
CA GLU A 511 -19.19 34.74 2.21
C GLU A 511 -19.89 35.52 3.32
N GLU A 512 -19.30 36.63 3.69
CA GLU A 512 -19.94 37.55 4.64
C GLU A 512 -21.29 38.00 4.09
N VAL A 513 -22.30 38.05 4.94
CA VAL A 513 -23.55 38.68 4.54
C VAL A 513 -23.31 40.17 4.40
N THR A 514 -23.17 40.52 3.17
CA THR A 514 -23.06 41.90 2.72
C THR A 514 -24.34 42.26 2.00
N ALA A 515 -24.88 43.37 2.32
CA ALA A 515 -25.66 44.12 1.37
C ALA A 515 -24.71 45.11 0.73
N GLY A 516 -24.84 45.34 -0.51
CA GLY A 516 -23.95 46.32 -1.14
C GLY A 516 -24.49 46.85 -2.43
N GLU A 517 -24.09 48.01 -2.71
CA GLU A 517 -24.26 48.65 -4.00
C GLU A 517 -22.86 48.81 -4.59
N THR A 518 -22.70 48.36 -5.76
CA THR A 518 -21.46 48.59 -6.51
C THR A 518 -21.52 49.92 -7.24
N PHE A 519 -20.55 50.76 -7.01
CA PHE A 519 -20.43 52.06 -7.61
C PHE A 519 -19.00 52.35 -8.05
N THR A 520 -18.87 53.16 -9.05
CA THR A 520 -17.54 53.72 -9.41
C THR A 520 -17.34 55.01 -8.62
N ALA A 521 -16.24 55.11 -7.89
CA ALA A 521 -15.91 56.32 -7.17
C ALA A 521 -15.61 57.46 -8.16
N GLU A 522 -16.56 58.39 -8.34
CA GLU A 522 -16.33 59.60 -9.17
C GLU A 522 -15.51 60.65 -8.42
N THR A 523 -15.50 60.56 -7.09
CA THR A 523 -14.75 61.45 -6.18
C THR A 523 -14.18 60.63 -5.00
N GLU A 524 -13.17 61.13 -4.31
CA GLU A 524 -12.57 60.52 -3.14
C GLU A 524 -13.55 60.35 -1.97
N ASP A 525 -14.61 61.23 -1.92
CA ASP A 525 -15.60 61.30 -0.81
C ASP A 525 -17.05 61.29 -1.35
N GLY A 526 -17.97 60.55 -0.67
CA GLY A 526 -19.39 60.48 -1.05
C GLY A 526 -20.24 59.59 -0.12
N SER A 527 -21.44 59.15 -0.61
CA SER A 527 -22.31 58.22 0.13
C SER A 527 -23.14 57.32 -0.77
N ILE A 528 -23.50 56.12 -0.32
CA ILE A 528 -24.32 55.16 -1.04
C ILE A 528 -25.22 54.34 -0.11
N ASP A 529 -26.39 53.93 -0.56
CA ASP A 529 -27.30 53.05 0.16
C ASP A 529 -27.09 51.60 -0.28
N ILE A 530 -27.00 50.66 0.65
CA ILE A 530 -26.88 49.22 0.41
C ILE A 530 -28.08 48.44 0.95
N THR A 531 -28.46 47.42 0.19
CA THR A 531 -29.58 46.56 0.54
C THR A 531 -29.13 45.12 0.68
N PHE A 532 -29.23 44.59 1.88
CA PHE A 532 -28.96 43.16 2.17
C PHE A 532 -30.14 42.32 1.70
N THR A 533 -29.96 41.56 0.65
CA THR A 533 -30.88 40.53 0.22
C THR A 533 -30.16 39.22 0.21
N PHE A 534 -30.54 38.28 1.08
CA PHE A 534 -29.79 37.05 1.28
C PHE A 534 -30.66 35.87 1.63
N ASP A 535 -30.19 34.72 1.21
CA ASP A 535 -30.70 33.42 1.69
C ASP A 535 -30.20 33.24 3.13
N SER A 536 -31.14 33.36 4.09
CA SER A 536 -30.83 33.17 5.50
C SER A 536 -30.43 31.73 5.84
N SER A 537 -30.64 30.76 4.92
CA SER A 537 -30.20 29.38 5.10
C SER A 537 -28.66 29.26 5.09
N ALA A 538 -27.97 30.18 4.47
CA ALA A 538 -26.51 30.22 4.49
C ALA A 538 -25.92 30.97 5.71
N LEU A 539 -26.73 31.62 6.51
CA LEU A 539 -26.39 32.22 7.79
C LEU A 539 -26.86 31.38 8.97
N ALA A 540 -27.16 30.13 8.71
CA ALA A 540 -27.46 29.20 9.77
C ALA A 540 -26.43 29.35 10.90
N GLY A 541 -26.81 29.69 12.04
CA GLY A 541 -26.13 29.84 13.29
C GLY A 541 -25.72 31.21 13.77
N LYS A 542 -26.17 32.37 13.23
CA LYS A 542 -25.67 33.67 13.67
C LYS A 542 -26.71 34.78 14.01
N SER A 543 -26.36 35.51 15.07
CA SER A 543 -27.01 36.80 15.37
C SER A 543 -26.24 37.92 14.73
N LEU A 544 -26.87 38.67 13.92
CA LEU A 544 -26.30 39.66 13.03
C LEU A 544 -26.33 41.06 13.68
N VAL A 545 -25.20 41.70 13.78
CA VAL A 545 -25.10 43.16 13.83
C VAL A 545 -24.61 43.65 12.51
N ALA A 546 -25.32 44.51 11.87
CA ALA A 546 -24.87 45.13 10.63
C ALA A 546 -23.70 46.03 10.91
N PHE A 547 -22.53 45.59 10.48
CA PHE A 547 -21.34 46.42 10.38
C PHE A 547 -21.14 46.72 8.94
N GLU A 548 -21.02 47.95 8.60
CA GLU A 548 -20.84 48.36 7.23
C GLU A 548 -19.37 48.46 6.92
N THR A 549 -19.10 47.86 5.82
CA THR A 549 -17.77 47.84 5.29
C THR A 549 -17.80 48.28 3.85
N LEU A 550 -16.95 49.22 3.49
CA LEU A 550 -16.73 49.65 2.13
C LEU A 550 -15.69 48.74 1.51
N TYR A 551 -16.01 48.21 0.36
CA TYR A 551 -15.15 47.35 -0.42
C TYR A 551 -14.78 47.97 -1.76
N THR A 552 -13.58 47.68 -2.25
CA THR A 552 -13.25 47.79 -3.66
C THR A 552 -12.68 46.45 -4.10
N GLU A 553 -13.09 45.94 -5.26
CA GLU A 553 -12.72 44.58 -5.71
C GLU A 553 -12.95 43.51 -4.64
N GLU A 554 -14.09 43.63 -3.95
CA GLU A 554 -14.47 42.71 -2.88
C GLU A 554 -13.60 42.77 -1.61
N LYS A 555 -12.87 43.85 -1.41
CA LYS A 555 -11.98 44.05 -0.24
C LYS A 555 -12.54 45.10 0.69
N GLU A 556 -12.52 44.77 1.98
CA GLU A 556 -12.87 45.72 3.01
C GLU A 556 -11.93 46.92 3.00
N VAL A 557 -12.46 48.11 2.83
CA VAL A 557 -11.72 49.35 2.80
C VAL A 557 -11.95 50.23 3.98
N ALA A 558 -13.08 50.09 4.64
CA ALA A 558 -13.37 50.76 5.92
C ALA A 558 -14.55 50.09 6.62
N VAL A 559 -14.67 50.22 7.91
CA VAL A 559 -15.67 49.60 8.76
C VAL A 559 -16.39 50.62 9.59
N HIS A 560 -17.68 50.53 9.60
CA HIS A 560 -18.47 51.06 10.69
C HIS A 560 -19.00 49.89 11.56
N ALA A 561 -18.41 49.71 12.74
CA ALA A 561 -18.56 48.46 13.51
C ALA A 561 -18.64 48.76 15.00
N ASP A 562 -19.82 48.91 15.52
CA ASP A 562 -20.08 48.84 16.93
C ASP A 562 -20.92 47.62 17.24
N ILE A 563 -20.33 46.61 17.89
CA ILE A 563 -20.98 45.33 18.19
C ILE A 563 -22.14 45.51 19.19
N GLU A 564 -22.13 46.55 19.93
CA GLU A 564 -23.18 46.93 20.88
C GLU A 564 -24.26 47.80 20.26
N ASP A 565 -24.12 48.24 19.01
CA ASP A 565 -25.11 49.04 18.34
C ASP A 565 -26.37 48.20 18.01
N GLU A 566 -27.43 48.44 18.75
CA GLU A 566 -28.70 47.76 18.55
C GLU A 566 -29.48 48.23 17.33
N GLY A 567 -29.13 49.42 16.78
CA GLY A 567 -29.67 49.89 15.52
C GLY A 567 -29.18 49.21 14.29
N GLN A 568 -28.10 48.38 14.42
CA GLN A 568 -27.43 47.72 13.32
C GLN A 568 -27.51 46.19 13.38
N THR A 569 -28.30 45.56 14.28
CA THR A 569 -28.21 44.09 14.54
C THR A 569 -29.29 43.21 13.90
N VAL A 570 -28.92 42.05 13.23
CA VAL A 570 -29.82 41.00 12.57
C VAL A 570 -29.25 39.55 12.57
N ARG A 571 -29.95 38.41 12.61
CA ARG A 571 -29.43 36.98 12.86
C ARG A 571 -29.77 35.78 11.91
N ILE A 572 -28.94 34.60 11.78
CA ILE A 572 -29.02 33.38 10.83
C ILE A 572 -28.19 32.01 11.07
N PRO A 573 -28.38 30.68 10.81
CA PRO A 573 -27.83 29.29 11.10
C PRO A 573 -27.10 28.35 10.08
N GLU A 574 -26.33 27.05 10.40
CA GLU A 574 -25.39 26.13 9.64
C GLU A 574 -25.12 24.59 9.88
N ILE A 575 -24.44 23.70 8.97
CA ILE A 575 -24.04 22.24 9.16
C ILE A 575 -22.86 21.57 8.33
N HIS A 576 -22.27 20.36 8.82
CA HIS A 576 -21.31 19.45 8.11
C HIS A 576 -21.21 17.98 8.65
N THR A 577 -20.52 16.96 8.01
CA THR A 577 -20.67 15.51 8.29
C THR A 577 -19.47 14.56 7.99
N THR A 578 -19.48 13.31 8.51
CA THR A 578 -18.45 12.26 8.32
C THR A 578 -18.99 10.82 8.38
N ALA A 579 -18.72 9.97 7.38
CA ALA A 579 -19.27 8.62 7.26
C ALA A 579 -18.29 7.49 7.59
N THR A 580 -18.76 6.45 8.30
CA THR A 580 -17.99 5.23 8.64
C THR A 580 -18.87 3.98 8.58
N ASP A 581 -18.28 2.82 8.29
CA ASP A 581 -19.00 1.56 8.48
C ASP A 581 -19.12 1.24 9.98
N LYS A 582 -20.29 0.86 10.42
CA LYS A 582 -20.61 0.61 11.85
C LYS A 582 -19.82 -0.53 12.48
N VAL A 583 -19.36 -1.47 11.69
CA VAL A 583 -18.64 -2.67 12.14
C VAL A 583 -17.15 -2.45 12.18
N THR A 584 -16.58 -1.86 11.12
CA THR A 584 -15.14 -1.59 11.05
C THR A 584 -14.76 -0.33 11.82
N GLY A 585 -15.67 0.62 11.92
CA GLY A 585 -15.45 1.93 12.53
C GLY A 585 -14.60 2.86 11.67
N ASP A 586 -14.45 2.55 10.39
CA ASP A 586 -13.68 3.33 9.41
C ASP A 586 -14.32 3.25 8.00
N HIS A 587 -13.53 3.59 6.97
CA HIS A 587 -14.03 3.67 5.58
C HIS A 587 -14.03 2.34 4.81
N ASP A 588 -13.67 1.22 5.44
CA ASP A 588 -13.78 -0.10 4.83
C ASP A 588 -15.16 -0.70 5.12
N GLY A 589 -16.04 -0.66 4.14
CA GLY A 589 -17.39 -1.17 4.21
C GLY A 589 -17.47 -2.69 4.24
N VAL A 590 -18.35 -3.22 5.08
CA VAL A 590 -18.63 -4.66 5.17
C VAL A 590 -19.57 -5.10 4.06
N VAL A 591 -19.12 -6.08 3.24
CA VAL A 591 -19.96 -6.69 2.19
C VAL A 591 -20.87 -7.76 2.80
N ALA A 592 -22.13 -7.42 3.01
CA ALA A 592 -23.12 -8.29 3.67
C ALA A 592 -24.56 -7.99 3.24
N LYS A 593 -25.48 -8.92 3.54
CA LYS A 593 -26.92 -8.74 3.28
C LYS A 593 -27.58 -7.64 4.13
N GLU A 594 -26.92 -7.25 5.19
CA GLU A 594 -27.31 -6.14 6.05
C GLU A 594 -26.04 -5.50 6.57
N THR A 595 -25.75 -4.29 6.10
CA THR A 595 -24.67 -3.44 6.60
C THR A 595 -25.26 -2.12 7.05
N THR A 596 -24.57 -1.42 7.94
CA THR A 596 -24.95 -0.09 8.38
C THR A 596 -23.78 0.86 8.25
N VAL A 597 -23.97 1.92 7.51
CA VAL A 597 -23.08 3.08 7.46
C VAL A 597 -23.60 4.08 8.48
N LEU A 598 -22.70 4.57 9.34
CA LEU A 598 -22.95 5.65 10.28
C LEU A 598 -22.38 6.94 9.71
N ASP A 599 -23.19 7.96 9.65
CA ASP A 599 -22.78 9.28 9.23
C ASP A 599 -23.03 10.28 10.36
N GLU A 600 -21.97 10.91 10.88
CA GLU A 600 -22.06 11.88 11.97
C GLU A 600 -22.19 13.30 11.42
N VAL A 601 -23.30 13.94 11.69
CA VAL A 601 -23.70 15.25 11.19
C VAL A 601 -23.62 16.31 12.28
N PHE A 602 -22.83 17.35 12.08
CA PHE A 602 -22.58 18.46 13.00
C PHE A 602 -23.29 19.74 12.57
N TYR A 603 -23.82 20.53 13.51
CA TYR A 603 -24.58 21.77 13.27
C TYR A 603 -24.17 22.94 14.18
N LYS A 604 -24.33 24.20 13.71
CA LYS A 604 -24.01 25.41 14.40
C LYS A 604 -25.07 26.49 14.34
N ASN A 605 -25.06 27.27 15.42
CA ASN A 605 -25.82 28.53 15.55
C ASN A 605 -27.27 28.35 15.23
N LEU A 606 -27.78 27.18 15.53
CA LEU A 606 -29.21 27.00 15.71
C LEU A 606 -29.66 27.87 16.87
N ILE A 607 -30.90 28.32 16.82
CA ILE A 607 -31.52 29.00 17.97
C ILE A 607 -31.87 27.90 18.98
N PRO A 608 -31.32 27.91 20.21
CA PRO A 608 -31.63 26.91 21.22
C PRO A 608 -33.12 26.82 21.52
N GLY A 609 -33.65 25.61 21.74
CA GLY A 609 -35.07 25.33 22.02
C GLY A 609 -35.96 25.24 20.79
N LYS A 610 -35.46 25.41 19.58
CA LYS A 610 -36.18 25.19 18.33
C LYS A 610 -35.95 23.80 17.76
N GLU A 611 -36.88 23.26 17.02
CA GLU A 611 -36.88 21.91 16.40
C GLU A 611 -36.37 21.93 14.99
N TYR A 612 -35.60 20.86 14.63
CA TYR A 612 -34.92 20.69 13.32
C TYR A 612 -35.00 19.27 12.80
N THR A 613 -34.82 19.03 11.51
CA THR A 613 -34.79 17.69 10.86
C THR A 613 -33.62 17.52 9.90
N VAL A 614 -32.91 16.36 9.95
CA VAL A 614 -31.80 15.97 9.07
C VAL A 614 -32.15 14.78 8.20
N SER A 615 -31.86 14.81 6.88
CA SER A 615 -32.06 13.74 5.92
C SER A 615 -30.79 13.47 5.09
N GLY A 616 -30.51 12.17 4.78
CA GLY A 616 -29.35 11.73 4.03
C GLY A 616 -29.63 10.67 2.96
N LYS A 617 -28.71 10.54 1.96
CA LYS A 617 -28.75 9.57 0.86
C LYS A 617 -27.36 9.06 0.49
N LEU A 618 -27.25 7.79 0.05
CA LEU A 618 -25.98 7.21 -0.41
C LEU A 618 -25.86 7.27 -1.93
N MET A 619 -24.66 7.62 -2.43
CA MET A 619 -24.33 7.74 -3.84
C MET A 619 -23.27 6.70 -4.24
N VAL A 620 -23.35 6.16 -5.46
CA VAL A 620 -22.30 5.29 -6.03
C VAL A 620 -21.19 6.18 -6.62
N LYS A 621 -19.96 6.08 -6.07
CA LYS A 621 -18.86 6.99 -6.42
C LYS A 621 -18.50 6.97 -7.91
N GLU A 622 -18.55 5.79 -8.53
CA GLU A 622 -18.14 5.61 -9.92
C GLU A 622 -19.15 6.20 -10.95
N THR A 623 -20.41 6.24 -10.60
CA THR A 623 -21.47 6.71 -11.52
C THR A 623 -22.02 8.07 -11.15
N GLY A 624 -21.90 8.47 -9.88
CA GLY A 624 -22.53 9.68 -9.36
C GLY A 624 -24.05 9.57 -9.26
N GLU A 625 -24.60 8.35 -9.30
CA GLU A 625 -26.04 8.11 -9.17
C GLU A 625 -26.40 7.64 -7.76
N PRO A 626 -27.62 7.87 -7.27
CA PRO A 626 -28.06 7.35 -5.98
C PRO A 626 -27.94 5.82 -5.89
N LEU A 627 -27.43 5.33 -4.75
CA LEU A 627 -27.41 3.90 -4.49
C LEU A 627 -28.84 3.38 -4.33
N THR A 628 -29.21 2.44 -5.18
CA THR A 628 -30.50 1.74 -5.09
C THR A 628 -30.35 0.28 -4.70
N VAL A 629 -31.11 -0.14 -3.71
CA VAL A 629 -31.21 -1.53 -3.29
C VAL A 629 -32.69 -1.95 -3.43
N ASP A 630 -32.92 -3.06 -4.14
CA ASP A 630 -34.28 -3.54 -4.47
C ASP A 630 -35.19 -2.48 -5.14
N GLY A 631 -34.57 -1.59 -5.95
CA GLY A 631 -35.25 -0.52 -6.67
C GLY A 631 -35.69 0.67 -5.82
N LYS A 632 -35.15 0.79 -4.60
CA LYS A 632 -35.34 1.93 -3.72
C LYS A 632 -33.99 2.58 -3.42
N GLU A 633 -33.96 3.89 -3.38
CA GLU A 633 -32.80 4.65 -2.94
C GLU A 633 -32.52 4.37 -1.46
N VAL A 634 -31.26 4.35 -1.08
CA VAL A 634 -30.84 4.18 0.31
C VAL A 634 -30.76 5.56 0.96
N THR A 635 -31.73 5.86 1.85
CA THR A 635 -31.89 7.15 2.53
C THR A 635 -32.07 6.98 4.03
N ALA A 636 -31.78 8.05 4.81
CA ALA A 636 -32.02 8.12 6.25
C ALA A 636 -32.51 9.53 6.66
N GLU A 637 -33.27 9.67 7.79
CA GLU A 637 -33.82 10.91 8.30
C GLU A 637 -33.93 10.93 9.83
N LYS A 638 -33.72 12.11 10.46
CA LYS A 638 -33.85 12.27 11.91
C LYS A 638 -34.19 13.71 12.35
N THR A 639 -35.22 13.87 13.18
CA THR A 639 -35.64 15.13 13.79
C THR A 639 -35.17 15.22 15.25
N PHE A 640 -34.80 16.43 15.73
CA PHE A 640 -34.32 16.67 17.07
C PHE A 640 -34.56 18.14 17.49
N VAL A 641 -34.51 18.43 18.80
CA VAL A 641 -34.52 19.79 19.36
C VAL A 641 -33.09 20.14 19.74
N ALA A 642 -32.59 21.26 19.26
CA ALA A 642 -31.27 21.75 19.64
C ALA A 642 -31.31 22.29 21.06
N GLU A 643 -30.67 21.66 22.01
CA GLU A 643 -30.56 22.14 23.38
C GLU A 643 -29.59 23.32 23.54
N GLU A 644 -28.58 23.39 22.64
CA GLU A 644 -27.57 24.44 22.52
C GLU A 644 -27.43 24.88 21.06
N ALA A 645 -26.81 26.04 20.82
CA ALA A 645 -26.61 26.57 19.47
C ALA A 645 -25.78 25.64 18.54
N ASP A 646 -24.91 24.80 19.14
CA ASP A 646 -23.96 23.91 18.43
C ASP A 646 -24.08 22.47 18.89
N GLY A 647 -23.95 21.47 17.98
CA GLY A 647 -23.99 20.04 18.31
C GLY A 647 -23.77 19.06 17.13
N SER A 648 -23.97 17.74 17.38
CA SER A 648 -23.94 16.70 16.34
C SER A 648 -25.07 15.69 16.47
N ILE A 649 -25.34 14.97 15.38
CA ILE A 649 -26.32 13.91 15.29
C ILE A 649 -25.88 12.86 14.29
N ILE A 650 -26.19 11.58 14.56
CA ILE A 650 -25.82 10.46 13.70
C ILE A 650 -27.02 10.00 12.88
N LEU A 651 -26.86 9.93 11.56
CA LEU A 651 -27.74 9.21 10.64
C LEU A 651 -27.23 7.75 10.47
N GLU A 652 -28.15 6.82 10.35
CA GLU A 652 -27.84 5.41 10.13
C GLU A 652 -28.47 4.92 8.82
N PHE A 653 -27.61 4.48 7.85
CA PHE A 653 -28.03 3.85 6.61
C PHE A 653 -27.88 2.34 6.73
N THR A 654 -28.98 1.60 6.72
CA THR A 654 -28.96 0.14 6.77
C THR A 654 -29.50 -0.45 5.46
N PHE A 655 -28.68 -1.28 4.78
CA PHE A 655 -29.01 -1.83 3.46
C PHE A 655 -28.24 -3.12 3.15
N ASP A 656 -28.58 -3.78 2.03
CA ASP A 656 -27.83 -4.91 1.48
C ASP A 656 -26.69 -4.42 0.59
N SER A 657 -25.44 -4.63 1.05
CA SER A 657 -24.22 -4.26 0.33
C SER A 657 -23.64 -5.40 -0.52
N SER A 658 -24.29 -6.56 -0.60
CA SER A 658 -23.76 -7.75 -1.30
C SER A 658 -23.37 -7.49 -2.77
N ALA A 659 -24.02 -6.51 -3.42
CA ALA A 659 -23.76 -6.12 -4.81
C ALA A 659 -22.71 -5.00 -4.95
N LEU A 660 -22.13 -4.53 -3.85
CA LEU A 660 -21.18 -3.41 -3.82
C LEU A 660 -19.72 -3.85 -3.80
N ALA A 661 -19.43 -5.14 -3.74
CA ALA A 661 -18.06 -5.65 -3.78
C ALA A 661 -17.27 -5.01 -4.95
N GLY A 662 -16.11 -4.42 -4.65
CA GLY A 662 -15.25 -3.69 -5.58
C GLY A 662 -15.73 -2.28 -5.95
N LYS A 663 -16.74 -1.74 -5.26
CA LYS A 663 -17.28 -0.39 -5.49
C LYS A 663 -17.11 0.52 -4.29
N LYS A 664 -17.27 1.81 -4.51
CA LYS A 664 -17.27 2.84 -3.48
C LYS A 664 -18.60 3.59 -3.44
N ILE A 665 -19.02 3.95 -2.26
CA ILE A 665 -20.17 4.81 -2.04
C ILE A 665 -19.77 6.07 -1.27
N VAL A 666 -20.58 7.13 -1.42
CA VAL A 666 -20.41 8.41 -0.72
C VAL A 666 -21.74 8.82 -0.10
N ALA A 667 -21.74 9.32 1.12
CA ALA A 667 -22.93 9.81 1.79
C ALA A 667 -23.18 11.30 1.46
N PHE A 668 -24.43 11.69 1.32
CA PHE A 668 -24.90 13.07 1.04
C PHE A 668 -26.04 13.45 2.00
N GLU A 669 -25.97 14.63 2.60
CA GLU A 669 -26.91 15.06 3.65
C GLU A 669 -27.51 16.45 3.42
N ASP A 670 -28.69 16.66 3.98
CA ASP A 670 -29.44 17.94 3.99
C ASP A 670 -30.20 18.19 5.31
N ILE A 671 -30.18 19.47 5.79
CA ILE A 671 -30.87 19.88 7.04
C ILE A 671 -31.92 20.95 6.81
N THR A 672 -33.02 20.92 7.56
CA THR A 672 -34.15 21.83 7.45
C THR A 672 -34.63 22.40 8.79
N TYR A 673 -35.07 23.64 8.78
CA TYR A 673 -35.76 24.37 9.86
C TYR A 673 -37.10 24.91 9.39
N GLU A 674 -38.21 24.56 10.04
CA GLU A 674 -39.59 24.87 9.60
C GLU A 674 -39.87 24.52 8.14
N GLY A 675 -39.26 23.43 7.66
CA GLY A 675 -39.45 22.93 6.29
C GLY A 675 -38.60 23.62 5.21
N ILE A 676 -37.67 24.47 5.59
CA ILE A 676 -36.73 25.16 4.71
C ILE A 676 -35.36 24.51 4.87
N SER A 677 -34.77 24.02 3.76
CA SER A 677 -33.39 23.53 3.75
C SER A 677 -32.45 24.64 4.16
N ILE A 678 -31.70 24.38 5.19
CA ILE A 678 -30.73 25.32 5.80
C ILE A 678 -29.30 24.90 5.61
N GLY A 679 -29.04 23.69 5.04
CA GLY A 679 -27.69 23.26 4.69
C GLY A 679 -27.62 21.87 4.10
N SER A 680 -26.67 21.62 3.19
CA SER A 680 -26.44 20.33 2.54
C SER A 680 -24.96 20.05 2.41
N HIS A 681 -24.58 18.76 2.42
CA HIS A 681 -23.25 18.27 2.11
C HIS A 681 -23.28 17.23 0.98
N GLU A 682 -22.82 17.59 -0.21
CA GLU A 682 -22.90 16.76 -1.42
C GLU A 682 -21.59 16.84 -2.25
N ASP A 683 -20.54 16.12 -1.84
CA ASP A 683 -19.28 16.01 -2.58
C ASP A 683 -18.94 14.55 -2.92
N LEU A 684 -19.07 14.19 -4.18
CA LEU A 684 -18.78 12.83 -4.66
C LEU A 684 -17.29 12.44 -4.52
N THR A 685 -16.42 13.43 -4.32
CA THR A 685 -14.97 13.23 -4.22
C THR A 685 -14.45 13.17 -2.79
N ASP A 686 -15.29 13.47 -1.82
CA ASP A 686 -14.93 13.47 -0.41
C ASP A 686 -14.56 12.05 0.07
N GLU A 687 -13.32 11.90 0.53
CA GLU A 687 -12.80 10.62 1.04
C GLU A 687 -13.29 10.32 2.46
N ASP A 688 -13.55 11.35 3.29
CA ASP A 688 -14.08 11.17 4.65
C ASP A 688 -15.55 10.70 4.64
N GLN A 689 -16.25 10.92 3.54
CA GLN A 689 -17.60 10.38 3.30
C GLN A 689 -17.62 9.13 2.41
N THR A 690 -16.45 8.70 1.95
CA THR A 690 -16.33 7.56 1.04
C THR A 690 -16.18 6.26 1.80
N ILE A 691 -17.10 5.33 1.62
CA ILE A 691 -16.99 3.96 2.08
C ILE A 691 -16.59 3.07 0.90
N SER A 692 -15.50 2.35 1.03
CA SER A 692 -15.02 1.39 0.05
C SER A 692 -15.52 -0.01 0.41
N TYR A 693 -16.20 -0.70 -0.50
CA TYR A 693 -16.60 -2.10 -0.32
C TYR A 693 -15.61 -3.01 -1.02
N PRO A 694 -14.69 -3.62 -0.30
CA PRO A 694 -13.66 -4.44 -0.92
C PRO A 694 -14.23 -5.67 -1.64
N GLU A 695 -13.51 -6.11 -2.66
CA GLU A 695 -13.73 -7.37 -3.36
C GLU A 695 -12.51 -8.25 -3.24
N ILE A 696 -12.70 -9.53 -3.00
CA ILE A 696 -11.64 -10.53 -3.07
C ILE A 696 -12.01 -11.64 -4.04
N HIS A 697 -11.03 -12.04 -4.87
CA HIS A 697 -11.09 -13.21 -5.72
C HIS A 697 -9.90 -14.09 -5.43
N THR A 698 -10.08 -15.39 -5.48
CA THR A 698 -9.02 -16.28 -5.04
C THR A 698 -8.78 -17.44 -6.02
N THR A 699 -7.57 -17.99 -6.00
CA THR A 699 -7.17 -19.09 -6.85
C THR A 699 -6.33 -20.09 -6.08
N ALA A 700 -6.93 -21.21 -5.74
CA ALA A 700 -6.29 -22.26 -4.95
C ALA A 700 -5.55 -23.28 -5.84
N VAL A 701 -4.31 -23.58 -5.49
CA VAL A 701 -3.47 -24.54 -6.20
C VAL A 701 -2.64 -25.40 -5.24
N ASN A 702 -2.21 -26.56 -5.69
CA ASN A 702 -1.22 -27.37 -5.02
C ASN A 702 0.11 -26.59 -4.93
N GLY A 703 0.61 -26.35 -3.73
CA GLY A 703 1.81 -25.60 -3.46
C GLY A 703 3.11 -26.22 -3.98
N THR A 704 3.05 -27.47 -4.44
CA THR A 704 4.22 -28.17 -4.97
C THR A 704 4.43 -27.92 -6.47
N ASP A 705 3.36 -27.87 -7.26
CA ASP A 705 3.43 -27.82 -8.72
C ASP A 705 2.48 -26.80 -9.37
N GLY A 706 1.69 -26.11 -8.58
CA GLY A 706 0.70 -25.14 -9.05
C GLY A 706 -0.53 -25.76 -9.74
N SER A 707 -0.71 -27.06 -9.69
CA SER A 707 -1.85 -27.74 -10.30
C SER A 707 -3.11 -27.65 -9.42
N LYS A 708 -4.25 -28.00 -10.01
CA LYS A 708 -5.51 -28.19 -9.28
C LYS A 708 -5.65 -29.57 -8.64
N THR A 709 -4.63 -30.41 -8.76
CA THR A 709 -4.60 -31.75 -8.16
C THR A 709 -3.60 -31.78 -7.01
N MET A 710 -4.06 -32.09 -5.83
CA MET A 710 -3.24 -32.23 -4.65
C MET A 710 -2.41 -33.52 -4.72
N VAL A 711 -1.26 -33.55 -4.07
CA VAL A 711 -0.51 -34.78 -3.85
C VAL A 711 -1.02 -35.47 -2.57
N LEU A 712 -0.83 -36.80 -2.43
CA LEU A 712 -1.12 -37.53 -1.19
C LEU A 712 0.07 -37.45 -0.23
N GLY A 713 -0.18 -36.99 0.98
CA GLY A 713 0.86 -36.90 2.01
C GLY A 713 0.33 -36.30 3.31
N THR A 714 1.12 -36.39 4.37
CA THR A 714 0.74 -35.92 5.72
C THR A 714 1.02 -34.42 5.94
N ASN A 715 1.84 -33.81 5.10
CA ASN A 715 2.18 -32.37 5.15
C ASN A 715 2.15 -31.77 3.73
N VAL A 716 0.98 -31.75 3.14
CA VAL A 716 0.79 -31.22 1.79
C VAL A 716 0.37 -29.76 1.88
N THR A 717 0.96 -28.95 1.05
CA THR A 717 0.69 -27.51 1.00
C THR A 717 -0.29 -27.19 -0.12
N LEU A 718 -1.33 -26.45 0.21
CA LEU A 718 -2.20 -25.77 -0.74
C LEU A 718 -1.93 -24.27 -0.60
N VAL A 719 -1.72 -23.60 -1.71
CA VAL A 719 -1.54 -22.15 -1.76
C VAL A 719 -2.75 -21.55 -2.44
N ASP A 720 -3.42 -20.66 -1.74
CA ASP A 720 -4.48 -19.85 -2.29
C ASP A 720 -3.99 -18.42 -2.52
N THR A 721 -4.03 -17.97 -3.74
CA THR A 721 -3.67 -16.61 -4.11
C THR A 721 -4.93 -15.76 -4.15
N VAL A 722 -5.00 -14.82 -3.24
CA VAL A 722 -6.13 -13.89 -3.10
C VAL A 722 -5.77 -12.57 -3.73
N THR A 723 -6.48 -12.22 -4.79
CA THR A 723 -6.47 -10.87 -5.36
C THR A 723 -7.53 -10.02 -4.66
N TYR A 724 -7.22 -8.80 -4.37
CA TYR A 724 -8.13 -7.87 -3.72
C TYR A 724 -8.25 -6.57 -4.51
N LYS A 725 -9.41 -5.92 -4.38
CA LYS A 725 -9.69 -4.59 -4.90
C LYS A 725 -10.36 -3.73 -3.83
N GLY A 726 -10.06 -2.44 -3.86
CA GLY A 726 -10.73 -1.44 -3.04
C GLY A 726 -10.29 -1.45 -1.57
N LEU A 727 -9.15 -2.03 -1.20
CA LEU A 727 -8.59 -1.92 0.14
C LEU A 727 -7.97 -0.54 0.38
N THR A 728 -7.92 -0.14 1.64
CA THR A 728 -7.22 1.09 2.05
C THR A 728 -5.71 0.85 2.03
N ALA A 729 -5.01 1.58 1.17
CA ALA A 729 -3.55 1.49 1.07
C ALA A 729 -2.86 1.86 2.41
N GLY A 730 -1.86 1.07 2.80
CA GLY A 730 -1.14 1.24 4.07
C GLY A 730 -1.83 0.60 5.28
N LYS A 731 -3.09 0.15 5.16
CA LYS A 731 -3.82 -0.53 6.23
C LYS A 731 -3.50 -2.02 6.27
N THR A 732 -3.47 -2.56 7.49
CA THR A 732 -3.19 -3.98 7.73
C THR A 732 -4.50 -4.75 7.87
N TYR A 733 -4.56 -5.90 7.22
CA TYR A 733 -5.72 -6.81 7.21
C TYR A 733 -5.32 -8.23 7.60
N VAL A 734 -6.30 -8.99 8.03
CA VAL A 734 -6.16 -10.43 8.34
C VAL A 734 -7.04 -11.22 7.39
N LEU A 735 -6.43 -12.05 6.56
CA LEU A 735 -7.13 -12.96 5.67
C LEU A 735 -7.16 -14.35 6.29
N LYS A 736 -8.35 -14.91 6.43
CA LYS A 736 -8.56 -16.25 6.99
C LYS A 736 -9.19 -17.17 5.97
N GLY A 737 -8.49 -18.28 5.72
CA GLY A 737 -8.94 -19.29 4.80
C GLY A 737 -9.47 -20.54 5.52
N THR A 738 -10.45 -21.18 4.91
CA THR A 738 -11.02 -22.45 5.37
C THR A 738 -11.22 -23.39 4.21
N ILE A 739 -10.73 -24.62 4.34
CA ILE A 739 -10.94 -25.64 3.32
C ILE A 739 -12.26 -26.37 3.56
N MET A 740 -13.10 -26.39 2.51
CA MET A 740 -14.40 -27.03 2.48
C MET A 740 -14.34 -28.32 1.65
N ASP A 741 -15.07 -29.33 2.05
CA ASP A 741 -15.37 -30.49 1.21
C ASP A 741 -16.54 -30.14 0.28
N LYS A 742 -16.30 -30.09 -1.02
CA LYS A 742 -17.30 -29.70 -2.04
C LYS A 742 -18.54 -30.51 -2.00
N ALA A 743 -18.43 -31.82 -1.72
CA ALA A 743 -19.54 -32.74 -1.74
C ALA A 743 -20.50 -32.58 -0.54
N SER A 744 -19.95 -32.27 0.62
CA SER A 744 -20.76 -32.12 1.86
C SER A 744 -21.08 -30.66 2.17
N GLY A 745 -20.36 -29.70 1.59
CA GLY A 745 -20.43 -28.28 1.95
C GLY A 745 -19.96 -27.99 3.37
N GLN A 746 -19.23 -28.91 4.01
CA GLN A 746 -18.72 -28.75 5.37
C GLN A 746 -17.24 -28.52 5.36
N SER A 747 -16.75 -27.75 6.34
CA SER A 747 -15.31 -27.58 6.54
C SER A 747 -14.67 -28.93 6.90
N ILE A 748 -13.50 -29.18 6.34
CA ILE A 748 -12.67 -30.33 6.72
C ILE A 748 -11.84 -30.07 8.00
N GLY A 749 -12.03 -28.91 8.65
CA GLY A 749 -11.31 -28.50 9.87
C GLY A 749 -9.90 -27.97 9.63
N VAL A 750 -9.54 -27.69 8.38
CA VAL A 750 -8.26 -27.07 8.01
C VAL A 750 -8.49 -25.58 7.75
N THR A 751 -7.79 -24.76 8.50
CA THR A 751 -7.82 -23.30 8.37
C THR A 751 -6.39 -22.75 8.28
N ALA A 752 -6.25 -21.60 7.66
CA ALA A 752 -5.01 -20.84 7.64
C ALA A 752 -5.31 -19.34 7.71
N GLU A 753 -4.36 -18.55 8.15
CA GLU A 753 -4.50 -17.09 8.15
C GLU A 753 -3.21 -16.42 7.70
N THR A 754 -3.36 -15.27 7.08
CA THR A 754 -2.27 -14.39 6.67
C THR A 754 -2.61 -12.96 7.08
N THR A 755 -1.69 -12.30 7.79
CA THR A 755 -1.78 -10.87 8.05
C THR A 755 -0.91 -10.15 7.02
N PHE A 756 -1.47 -9.14 6.36
CA PHE A 756 -0.77 -8.38 5.33
C PHE A 756 -1.16 -6.90 5.40
N THR A 757 -0.28 -6.05 4.92
CA THR A 757 -0.57 -4.62 4.72
C THR A 757 -0.82 -4.39 3.23
N ALA A 758 -1.95 -3.78 2.89
CA ALA A 758 -2.27 -3.45 1.50
C ALA A 758 -1.36 -2.32 1.02
N GLU A 759 -0.48 -2.58 0.07
CA GLU A 759 0.42 -1.55 -0.49
C GLU A 759 -0.31 -0.58 -1.42
N ALA A 760 -1.40 -1.02 -2.01
CA ALA A 760 -2.29 -0.26 -2.87
C ALA A 760 -3.74 -0.74 -2.69
N ALA A 761 -4.70 0.02 -3.24
CA ALA A 761 -6.12 -0.36 -3.19
C ALA A 761 -6.39 -1.71 -3.86
N ASP A 762 -5.64 -2.04 -4.90
CA ASP A 762 -5.73 -3.29 -5.64
C ASP A 762 -4.41 -4.05 -5.57
N GLY A 763 -4.46 -5.35 -5.33
CA GLY A 763 -3.26 -6.16 -5.17
C GLY A 763 -3.55 -7.64 -4.97
N SER A 764 -2.57 -8.36 -4.43
CA SER A 764 -2.75 -9.77 -4.09
C SER A 764 -1.89 -10.19 -2.90
N THR A 765 -2.36 -11.20 -2.20
CA THR A 765 -1.64 -11.87 -1.12
C THR A 765 -1.88 -13.38 -1.20
N THR A 766 -1.27 -14.17 -0.35
CA THR A 766 -1.45 -15.62 -0.36
C THR A 766 -1.79 -16.16 1.02
N VAL A 767 -2.67 -17.14 1.04
CA VAL A 767 -2.94 -17.96 2.21
C VAL A 767 -2.41 -19.38 1.95
N THR A 768 -1.63 -19.90 2.87
CA THR A 768 -1.00 -21.20 2.71
C THR A 768 -1.52 -22.18 3.76
N PHE A 769 -2.13 -23.25 3.28
CA PHE A 769 -2.63 -24.32 4.11
C PHE A 769 -1.66 -25.51 4.06
N THR A 770 -1.44 -26.12 5.21
CA THR A 770 -0.65 -27.35 5.29
C THR A 770 -1.47 -28.41 6.03
N PHE A 771 -1.76 -29.52 5.36
CA PHE A 771 -2.65 -30.54 5.92
C PHE A 771 -2.37 -31.92 5.37
N ASP A 772 -3.02 -32.92 5.97
CA ASP A 772 -2.92 -34.30 5.56
C ASP A 772 -3.97 -34.64 4.50
N THR A 773 -3.54 -34.80 3.26
CA THR A 773 -4.38 -35.19 2.14
C THR A 773 -4.57 -36.71 2.02
N SER A 774 -3.77 -37.51 2.72
CA SER A 774 -3.84 -38.97 2.65
C SER A 774 -5.18 -39.52 3.13
N VAL A 775 -5.84 -38.79 4.07
CA VAL A 775 -7.17 -39.13 4.61
C VAL A 775 -8.32 -38.51 3.80
N LEU A 776 -8.01 -37.73 2.77
CA LEU A 776 -8.97 -37.00 1.94
C LEU A 776 -9.06 -37.55 0.50
N GLN A 777 -8.54 -38.75 0.26
CA GLN A 777 -8.46 -39.31 -1.08
C GLN A 777 -9.82 -39.34 -1.80
N GLY A 778 -9.81 -38.88 -3.05
CA GLY A 778 -11.00 -38.80 -3.90
C GLY A 778 -11.93 -37.64 -3.58
N LYS A 779 -11.58 -36.79 -2.62
CA LYS A 779 -12.33 -35.56 -2.33
C LYS A 779 -11.98 -34.43 -3.26
N THR A 780 -12.97 -33.61 -3.47
CA THR A 780 -12.81 -32.28 -4.10
C THR A 780 -12.97 -31.24 -3.00
N LEU A 781 -11.98 -30.38 -2.88
CA LEU A 781 -11.88 -29.37 -1.84
C LEU A 781 -12.07 -27.99 -2.47
N VAL A 782 -12.73 -27.11 -1.77
CA VAL A 782 -12.90 -25.70 -2.15
C VAL A 782 -12.38 -24.84 -1.02
N VAL A 783 -11.60 -23.82 -1.34
CA VAL A 783 -11.10 -22.90 -0.34
C VAL A 783 -12.05 -21.72 -0.22
N PHE A 784 -12.44 -21.37 0.98
CA PHE A 784 -13.21 -20.18 1.28
C PHE A 784 -12.32 -19.19 2.01
N GLU A 785 -12.34 -17.94 1.58
CA GLU A 785 -11.56 -16.86 2.16
C GLU A 785 -12.44 -15.79 2.76
N THR A 786 -12.01 -15.27 3.89
CA THR A 786 -12.66 -14.15 4.56
C THR A 786 -11.63 -13.15 5.00
N LEU A 787 -11.83 -11.91 4.60
CA LEU A 787 -11.01 -10.76 4.95
C LEU A 787 -11.55 -10.09 6.22
N TYR A 788 -10.66 -9.79 7.13
CA TYR A 788 -10.94 -9.12 8.39
C TYR A 788 -10.04 -7.88 8.55
N ASP A 789 -10.52 -6.91 9.30
CA ASP A 789 -9.66 -5.88 9.88
C ASP A 789 -8.81 -6.45 11.05
N THR A 790 -7.94 -5.62 11.61
CA THR A 790 -7.08 -6.01 12.76
C THR A 790 -7.85 -6.16 14.07
N ASN A 791 -9.08 -5.65 14.14
CA ASN A 791 -9.97 -5.80 15.29
C ASN A 791 -10.76 -7.12 15.24
N GLY A 792 -10.70 -7.83 14.11
CA GLY A 792 -11.38 -9.09 13.89
C GLY A 792 -12.78 -8.94 13.27
N ASN A 793 -13.10 -7.76 12.74
CA ASN A 793 -14.34 -7.52 12.01
C ASN A 793 -14.22 -8.08 10.60
N GLN A 794 -15.19 -8.87 10.19
CA GLN A 794 -15.27 -9.39 8.83
C GLN A 794 -15.65 -8.26 7.86
N ILE A 795 -14.86 -8.08 6.81
CA ILE A 795 -15.10 -7.07 5.77
C ILE A 795 -15.80 -7.70 4.56
N VAL A 796 -15.19 -8.74 3.97
CA VAL A 796 -15.71 -9.44 2.81
C VAL A 796 -15.29 -10.90 2.83
N ALA A 797 -16.11 -11.77 2.23
CA ALA A 797 -15.80 -13.17 2.09
C ALA A 797 -15.97 -13.61 0.62
N HIS A 798 -15.09 -14.49 0.17
CA HIS A 798 -15.25 -15.24 -1.06
C HIS A 798 -15.48 -16.71 -0.71
N SER A 799 -16.75 -17.15 -0.84
CA SER A 799 -17.21 -18.45 -0.36
C SER A 799 -18.23 -19.10 -1.30
N ASP A 800 -17.82 -19.28 -2.57
CA ASP A 800 -18.65 -20.02 -3.54
C ASP A 800 -18.17 -21.47 -3.65
N LEU A 801 -19.01 -22.40 -3.20
CA LEU A 801 -18.72 -23.83 -3.25
C LEU A 801 -18.54 -24.36 -4.67
N ASN A 802 -19.03 -23.64 -5.69
CA ASN A 802 -18.95 -24.02 -7.10
C ASN A 802 -17.83 -23.34 -7.86
N ASP A 803 -17.11 -22.44 -7.23
CA ASP A 803 -16.00 -21.75 -7.88
C ASP A 803 -14.90 -22.75 -8.27
N GLU A 804 -14.61 -22.80 -9.57
CA GLU A 804 -13.60 -23.70 -10.13
C GLU A 804 -12.17 -23.23 -9.81
N ASP A 805 -11.98 -21.91 -9.69
CA ASP A 805 -10.69 -21.34 -9.35
C ASP A 805 -10.30 -21.59 -7.89
N GLN A 806 -11.25 -21.82 -7.02
CA GLN A 806 -11.02 -22.21 -5.64
C GLN A 806 -11.02 -23.73 -5.42
N THR A 807 -11.27 -24.51 -6.46
CA THR A 807 -11.45 -25.96 -6.36
C THR A 807 -10.15 -26.71 -6.64
N VAL A 808 -9.76 -27.60 -5.74
CA VAL A 808 -8.67 -28.57 -5.94
C VAL A 808 -9.17 -29.98 -5.68
N THR A 809 -8.54 -30.98 -6.31
CA THR A 809 -8.92 -32.40 -6.18
C THR A 809 -7.81 -33.18 -5.48
N VAL A 810 -8.20 -34.10 -4.63
CA VAL A 810 -7.28 -35.04 -3.98
C VAL A 810 -7.37 -36.39 -4.71
N PRO A 811 -6.28 -36.85 -5.31
CA PRO A 811 -6.33 -38.10 -6.09
C PRO A 811 -6.64 -39.31 -5.17
N VAL A 812 -7.12 -40.34 -5.78
CA VAL A 812 -7.25 -41.62 -5.13
C VAL A 812 -5.98 -42.43 -5.36
N GLN A 813 -5.43 -43.01 -4.31
CA GLN A 813 -4.31 -43.93 -4.49
C GLN A 813 -4.81 -45.15 -5.27
N PRO A 814 -4.15 -45.58 -6.34
CA PRO A 814 -4.54 -46.80 -7.01
C PRO A 814 -4.48 -47.97 -6.02
N GLU A 815 -5.57 -48.66 -5.85
CA GLU A 815 -5.62 -49.86 -5.04
C GLU A 815 -4.65 -50.91 -5.61
N ASN A 816 -3.68 -51.32 -4.82
CA ASN A 816 -2.99 -52.57 -5.08
C ASN A 816 -4.03 -53.72 -4.99
N PRO A 817 -4.03 -54.65 -5.91
CA PRO A 817 -5.03 -55.74 -5.87
C PRO A 817 -4.94 -56.53 -4.55
N PRO A 818 -6.07 -56.91 -3.99
CA PRO A 818 -6.13 -57.47 -2.64
C PRO A 818 -5.45 -58.82 -2.56
N VAL A 819 -4.52 -58.94 -1.61
CA VAL A 819 -4.11 -60.28 -1.15
C VAL A 819 -5.26 -60.83 -0.31
N ILE A 820 -5.85 -61.86 -0.79
CA ILE A 820 -6.93 -62.59 -0.08
C ILE A 820 -6.34 -63.31 1.09
N THR A 821 -6.63 -62.90 2.32
CA THR A 821 -6.66 -63.76 3.50
C THR A 821 -7.93 -63.43 4.24
N GLY A 822 -8.81 -64.47 4.31
CA GLY A 822 -10.05 -64.33 5.01
C GLY A 822 -9.86 -64.38 6.51
N ASP A 823 -10.64 -63.62 7.20
CA ASP A 823 -11.22 -64.02 8.48
C ASP A 823 -12.49 -63.18 8.76
N ASP A 824 -13.55 -63.89 9.06
CA ASP A 824 -14.85 -63.40 9.47
C ASP A 824 -14.80 -62.92 10.92
N SER A 825 -15.06 -61.66 11.17
CA SER A 825 -15.73 -61.27 12.42
C SER A 825 -16.30 -59.84 12.35
N THR A 826 -17.61 -59.80 12.38
CA THR A 826 -18.35 -58.54 12.61
C THR A 826 -18.16 -58.00 14.01
N PRO A 827 -18.11 -56.68 14.17
CA PRO A 827 -18.92 -56.09 15.22
C PRO A 827 -19.63 -54.80 14.81
N MET A 828 -20.90 -54.77 15.01
CA MET A 828 -21.63 -53.55 15.39
C MET A 828 -21.53 -53.40 16.92
N PRO A 829 -21.65 -52.22 17.55
CA PRO A 829 -22.32 -50.97 17.20
C PRO A 829 -21.63 -49.71 17.73
N TYR A 830 -21.52 -48.66 16.92
CA TYR A 830 -21.17 -47.31 17.42
C TYR A 830 -22.03 -46.16 16.83
N VAL A 831 -23.17 -46.45 16.24
CA VAL A 831 -24.04 -45.43 15.64
C VAL A 831 -25.00 -44.77 16.65
N ALA A 832 -25.16 -45.35 17.83
CA ALA A 832 -26.10 -44.82 18.83
C ALA A 832 -25.57 -43.62 19.66
N GLY A 833 -24.24 -43.36 19.69
CA GLY A 833 -23.66 -42.32 20.52
C GLY A 833 -23.69 -40.92 19.91
N LEU A 834 -23.63 -40.80 18.58
CA LEU A 834 -23.53 -39.50 17.90
C LEU A 834 -24.88 -38.77 17.79
N ALA A 835 -25.99 -39.47 17.71
CA ALA A 835 -27.32 -38.88 17.67
C ALA A 835 -27.75 -38.26 19.01
N ALA A 836 -27.27 -38.78 20.13
CA ALA A 836 -27.57 -38.24 21.45
C ALA A 836 -26.78 -36.94 21.75
N ALA A 837 -25.57 -36.80 21.23
CA ALA A 837 -24.75 -35.62 21.42
C ALA A 837 -25.25 -34.41 20.59
N LEU A 838 -25.75 -34.66 19.38
CA LEU A 838 -26.30 -33.57 18.52
C LEU A 838 -27.65 -33.06 19.07
N LEU A 839 -28.48 -33.90 19.65
CA LEU A 839 -29.73 -33.48 20.29
C LEU A 839 -29.47 -32.65 21.57
N ALA A 840 -28.41 -32.94 22.33
CA ALA A 840 -28.04 -32.19 23.51
C ALA A 840 -27.54 -30.77 23.15
N ILE A 841 -26.78 -30.62 22.06
CA ILE A 841 -26.29 -29.30 21.58
C ILE A 841 -27.46 -28.44 21.08
N VAL A 842 -28.40 -28.98 20.35
CA VAL A 842 -29.59 -28.27 19.89
C VAL A 842 -30.45 -27.80 21.08
N ALA A 843 -30.60 -28.65 22.12
CA ALA A 843 -31.33 -28.26 23.33
C ALA A 843 -30.62 -27.13 24.12
N ILE A 844 -29.32 -27.13 24.18
CA ILE A 844 -28.53 -26.05 24.84
C ILE A 844 -28.65 -24.74 24.07
N ILE A 845 -28.59 -24.77 22.75
CA ILE A 845 -28.72 -23.56 21.90
C ILE A 845 -30.15 -22.99 22.04
N ALA A 846 -31.19 -23.85 22.03
CA ALA A 846 -32.58 -23.42 22.23
C ALA A 846 -32.79 -22.80 23.63
N ALA A 847 -32.16 -23.34 24.67
CA ALA A 847 -32.24 -22.81 26.02
C ALA A 847 -31.52 -21.44 26.18
N LEU A 848 -30.42 -21.24 25.48
CA LEU A 848 -29.67 -19.98 25.46
C LEU A 848 -30.42 -18.87 24.70
N VAL A 849 -31.10 -19.21 23.61
CA VAL A 849 -31.94 -18.27 22.85
C VAL A 849 -33.20 -17.88 23.64
N ALA A 850 -33.81 -18.85 24.35
CA ALA A 850 -34.96 -18.57 25.22
C ALA A 850 -34.58 -17.69 26.46
N LYS A 851 -33.37 -17.83 26.97
CA LYS A 851 -32.85 -17.02 28.08
C LYS A 851 -32.58 -15.55 27.66
N ARG A 852 -32.12 -15.31 26.42
CA ARG A 852 -31.97 -13.96 25.89
C ARG A 852 -33.26 -13.21 25.59
N ARG A 853 -34.37 -13.93 25.33
CA ARG A 853 -35.71 -13.33 25.12
C ARG A 853 -36.45 -12.96 26.42
N LYS A 854 -35.90 -13.30 27.58
CA LYS A 854 -36.49 -12.92 28.89
C LYS A 854 -35.72 -11.79 29.59
N GLN A 855 -34.70 -11.21 28.95
CA GLN A 855 -33.94 -10.08 29.50
C GLN A 855 -33.89 -8.88 28.52
N ALA A 856 -34.81 -8.82 27.55
CA ALA A 856 -35.11 -7.61 26.74
C ALA A 856 -36.55 -7.15 27.03
#